data_95d6fac3205ad4863874c94203aab5a2
#
_entry.id   95d6fac3205ad4863874c94203aab5a2
#
_cell.length_a   1.000
_cell.length_b   1.000
_cell.length_c   1.000
_cell.angle_alpha   90.00
_cell.angle_beta   90.00
_cell.angle_gamma   90.00
#
_symmetry.space_group_name_H-M   'P 1'
#
loop_
_entity.id
_entity.type
_entity.pdbx_description
1 polymer ?
#
loop_
_entity_poly.entity_id
_entity_poly.type
_entity_poly.pdbx_seq_one_letter_code
_entity_poly.pdbx_strand_id
1 'polypeptide(L)'
;MLAVVLAVVFQSVLALMMGALGPLMVLGGWWESRRRSSAKHAVALLEYEDLLLEHEGEVERARRDVLGRATRLHPGLRDWVADSLWRGPLPTAQVLSIGRTRWQPPPEHRLAGTGVIAGMPALVDATAGLALVASGDQHGLWRALALQWRAHSFQAVVPSWDLADEPPRDFRGRSRLVWVGAVNDVPEECQVMIIHRGGLMAELHSPGELPQDVQLESLSHAEVMRIPRERLGIGDRVIAPPDLSRLDQLWASLASTGPFFDLLAEGPHTIVWGATGSGKSVSVVALVASLAHHYSPERVVCVLIDFKGGAGLAPLRALPHTVGWVTDLAAETSTRALGGLRAEMTRRERILELAGRADWSELDPQQHGPRLVVVVDEVAWLFANQPLWAEAITDIAARGRSLGVHLVLSTQRLGGVITRAMMANIAFRVCGRVADEAELREGMPDATGSLVGALRHVRPGQVLVAGAMSPPQMCSVEPAGQLNHDGPPSTWKVWGEALPSLIPWSDDDSGGSAWAWRECLDTHSAVAVPRPGGSVAIVGDQGSGRTSAAYALAHAGRQPLLAPRDGASLWTCLMELSGTDRLFVVDDLDVLLHTCGSEGEAFLLDALEGFTGALVMTMSVRHRLSRSLSRLAGDVLLLPITKPEDRDLWGGSSRTGPGAGLWRGADVQVVYGAPTPEHWTVVEARLALDPIVVTNTPEEWSDSSVEVVIDSADQAGAWAQLAHHRVTQPMLIDGPTNRDLRSLIRTGAWIPPLVPPGGSLWLWDGSKPVLTKRERWRG
;
A
#
# COMPACT_ATOMS: atom_id res chain seq x y z
N MET A 1 -50.15 -45.30 41.81
CA MET A 1 -50.01 -46.09 43.02
C MET A 1 -50.12 -45.23 44.29
N LEU A 2 -49.33 -44.19 44.43
CA LEU A 2 -49.30 -43.33 45.64
C LEU A 2 -50.66 -42.67 45.91
N ALA A 3 -51.39 -42.18 44.88
CA ALA A 3 -52.70 -41.55 45.02
C ALA A 3 -53.80 -42.53 45.45
N VAL A 4 -53.73 -43.78 45.03
CA VAL A 4 -54.67 -44.84 45.42
C VAL A 4 -54.42 -45.22 46.87
N VAL A 5 -53.14 -45.30 47.29
CA VAL A 5 -52.76 -45.60 48.69
C VAL A 5 -53.22 -44.45 49.61
N LEU A 6 -53.01 -43.19 49.19
CA LEU A 6 -53.47 -42.01 49.96
C LEU A 6 -54.99 -41.92 50.00
N ALA A 7 -55.70 -42.29 48.96
CA ALA A 7 -57.16 -42.28 48.94
C ALA A 7 -57.77 -43.34 49.89
N VAL A 8 -57.13 -44.50 50.01
CA VAL A 8 -57.53 -45.58 50.95
C VAL A 8 -57.17 -45.20 52.39
N VAL A 9 -56.04 -44.53 52.64
CA VAL A 9 -55.61 -44.12 53.99
C VAL A 9 -56.42 -42.95 54.51
N PHE A 10 -56.86 -42.02 53.68
CA PHE A 10 -57.58 -40.84 54.09
C PHE A 10 -59.09 -40.87 53.79
N GLN A 11 -59.58 -41.96 53.24
CA GLN A 11 -61.02 -42.17 52.84
C GLN A 11 -61.62 -40.95 52.10
N SER A 12 -60.82 -40.30 51.26
CA SER A 12 -61.18 -39.05 50.58
C SER A 12 -61.30 -39.29 49.08
N VAL A 13 -62.54 -39.11 48.57
CA VAL A 13 -62.84 -39.17 47.12
C VAL A 13 -62.07 -38.07 46.34
N LEU A 14 -61.76 -36.97 47.03
CA LEU A 14 -61.00 -35.85 46.48
C LEU A 14 -59.53 -36.24 46.11
N ALA A 15 -58.90 -37.12 46.90
CA ALA A 15 -57.55 -37.61 46.65
C ALA A 15 -57.51 -38.51 45.40
N LEU A 16 -58.59 -39.26 45.16
CA LEU A 16 -58.72 -40.08 43.93
C LEU A 16 -58.92 -39.23 42.70
N MET A 17 -59.70 -38.16 42.79
CA MET A 17 -59.89 -37.20 41.71
C MET A 17 -58.60 -36.43 41.36
N MET A 18 -57.83 -36.02 42.41
CA MET A 18 -56.52 -35.38 42.22
C MET A 18 -55.49 -36.33 41.59
N GLY A 19 -55.53 -37.60 41.92
CA GLY A 19 -54.67 -38.60 41.35
C GLY A 19 -54.99 -38.94 39.85
N ALA A 20 -56.24 -38.76 39.45
CA ALA A 20 -56.68 -38.94 38.08
C ALA A 20 -56.42 -37.69 37.18
N LEU A 21 -56.37 -36.51 37.77
CA LEU A 21 -56.09 -35.24 37.02
C LEU A 21 -54.66 -35.19 36.47
N GLY A 22 -53.67 -35.77 37.12
CA GLY A 22 -52.29 -35.80 36.68
C GLY A 22 -52.09 -36.51 35.34
N PRO A 23 -52.53 -37.76 35.20
CA PRO A 23 -52.49 -38.48 33.92
C PRO A 23 -53.30 -37.83 32.82
N LEU A 24 -54.48 -37.22 33.15
CA LEU A 24 -55.31 -36.51 32.16
C LEU A 24 -54.64 -35.22 31.65
N MET A 25 -53.96 -34.48 32.51
CA MET A 25 -53.21 -33.30 32.09
C MET A 25 -51.98 -33.68 31.23
N VAL A 26 -51.30 -34.78 31.54
CA VAL A 26 -50.17 -35.30 30.73
C VAL A 26 -50.66 -35.75 29.37
N LEU A 27 -51.79 -36.47 29.32
CA LEU A 27 -52.41 -36.94 28.07
C LEU A 27 -52.95 -35.72 27.24
N GLY A 28 -53.55 -34.74 27.88
CA GLY A 28 -53.97 -33.50 27.25
C GLY A 28 -52.81 -32.70 26.67
N GLY A 29 -51.74 -32.53 27.46
CA GLY A 29 -50.53 -31.87 27.01
C GLY A 29 -49.79 -32.60 25.88
N TRP A 30 -49.79 -33.96 25.95
CA TRP A 30 -49.21 -34.78 24.89
C TRP A 30 -50.05 -34.69 23.58
N TRP A 31 -51.39 -34.75 23.70
CA TRP A 31 -52.30 -34.63 22.55
C TRP A 31 -52.23 -33.24 21.90
N GLU A 32 -52.17 -32.18 22.73
CA GLU A 32 -52.03 -30.81 22.27
C GLU A 32 -50.63 -30.55 21.63
N SER A 33 -49.57 -31.08 22.24
CA SER A 33 -48.23 -31.06 21.66
C SER A 33 -48.15 -31.75 20.31
N ARG A 34 -48.81 -32.93 20.20
CA ARG A 34 -48.88 -33.70 18.93
C ARG A 34 -49.68 -32.97 17.88
N ARG A 35 -50.77 -32.31 18.23
CA ARG A 35 -51.62 -31.51 17.31
C ARG A 35 -50.87 -30.23 16.87
N ARG A 36 -50.15 -29.55 17.74
CA ARG A 36 -49.30 -28.41 17.41
C ARG A 36 -48.10 -28.82 16.54
N SER A 37 -47.55 -29.99 16.80
CA SER A 37 -46.43 -30.52 16.01
C SER A 37 -46.89 -30.87 14.58
N SER A 38 -48.09 -31.49 14.41
CA SER A 38 -48.63 -31.81 13.06
C SER A 38 -49.02 -30.54 12.29
N ALA A 39 -49.59 -29.53 12.97
CA ALA A 39 -49.92 -28.23 12.33
C ALA A 39 -48.62 -27.47 11.92
N LYS A 40 -47.62 -27.46 12.78
CA LYS A 40 -46.31 -26.90 12.39
C LYS A 40 -45.64 -27.64 11.26
N HIS A 41 -45.80 -28.97 11.22
CA HIS A 41 -45.27 -29.79 10.13
C HIS A 41 -45.97 -29.52 8.81
N ALA A 42 -47.30 -29.31 8.84
CA ALA A 42 -48.08 -28.96 7.63
C ALA A 42 -47.73 -27.54 7.10
N VAL A 43 -47.53 -26.56 7.99
CA VAL A 43 -47.05 -25.22 7.60
C VAL A 43 -45.66 -25.27 7.02
N ALA A 44 -44.74 -26.01 7.67
CA ALA A 44 -43.38 -26.17 7.18
C ALA A 44 -43.31 -26.91 5.82
N LEU A 45 -44.26 -27.83 5.58
CA LEU A 45 -44.39 -28.51 4.27
C LEU A 45 -44.83 -27.53 3.18
N LEU A 46 -45.80 -26.67 3.46
CA LEU A 46 -46.27 -25.64 2.51
C LEU A 46 -45.16 -24.59 2.24
N GLU A 47 -44.49 -24.14 3.28
CA GLU A 47 -43.31 -23.24 3.13
C GLU A 47 -42.21 -23.93 2.31
N TYR A 48 -41.99 -25.21 2.49
CA TYR A 48 -41.02 -25.99 1.71
C TYR A 48 -41.45 -26.16 0.26
N GLU A 49 -42.75 -26.39 -0.02
CA GLU A 49 -43.27 -26.45 -1.37
C GLU A 49 -43.18 -25.10 -2.10
N ASP A 50 -43.50 -24.00 -1.43
CA ASP A 50 -43.34 -22.65 -1.98
C ASP A 50 -41.85 -22.33 -2.27
N LEU A 51 -40.94 -22.68 -1.36
CA LEU A 51 -39.48 -22.54 -1.56
C LEU A 51 -39.00 -23.43 -2.73
N LEU A 52 -39.56 -24.62 -2.90
CA LEU A 52 -39.23 -25.49 -4.04
C LEU A 52 -39.68 -24.88 -5.37
N LEU A 53 -40.88 -24.32 -5.42
CA LEU A 53 -41.41 -23.65 -6.62
C LEU A 53 -40.62 -22.39 -6.97
N GLU A 54 -40.25 -21.60 -5.97
CA GLU A 54 -39.39 -20.43 -6.15
C GLU A 54 -37.98 -20.83 -6.66
N HIS A 55 -37.43 -21.90 -6.08
CA HIS A 55 -36.13 -22.44 -6.48
C HIS A 55 -36.17 -23.03 -7.91
N GLU A 56 -37.23 -23.76 -8.27
CA GLU A 56 -37.43 -24.26 -9.65
C GLU A 56 -37.51 -23.10 -10.65
N GLY A 57 -38.18 -22.01 -10.27
CA GLY A 57 -38.28 -20.79 -11.09
C GLY A 57 -36.92 -20.09 -11.22
N GLU A 58 -36.08 -20.09 -10.19
CA GLU A 58 -34.70 -19.56 -10.24
C GLU A 58 -33.80 -20.44 -11.10
N VAL A 59 -33.87 -21.76 -10.93
CA VAL A 59 -33.11 -22.72 -11.74
C VAL A 59 -33.43 -22.57 -13.22
N GLU A 60 -34.70 -22.40 -13.58
CA GLU A 60 -35.11 -22.27 -14.99
C GLU A 60 -34.72 -20.91 -15.59
N ARG A 61 -34.69 -19.85 -14.79
CA ARG A 61 -34.10 -18.54 -15.18
C ARG A 61 -32.60 -18.66 -15.40
N ALA A 62 -31.89 -19.27 -14.45
CA ALA A 62 -30.46 -19.51 -14.56
C ALA A 62 -30.11 -20.39 -15.78
N ARG A 63 -30.92 -21.42 -16.06
CA ARG A 63 -30.80 -22.28 -17.25
C ARG A 63 -30.87 -21.46 -18.54
N ARG A 64 -31.89 -20.61 -18.66
CA ARG A 64 -32.08 -19.75 -19.85
C ARG A 64 -30.94 -18.74 -19.99
N ASP A 65 -30.47 -18.20 -18.89
CA ASP A 65 -29.35 -17.29 -18.90
C ASP A 65 -28.04 -17.97 -19.31
N VAL A 66 -27.75 -19.16 -18.78
CA VAL A 66 -26.56 -19.96 -19.15
C VAL A 66 -26.59 -20.30 -20.62
N LEU A 67 -27.74 -20.85 -21.11
CA LEU A 67 -27.90 -21.17 -22.52
C LEU A 67 -27.75 -19.91 -23.40
N GLY A 68 -28.39 -18.81 -23.01
CA GLY A 68 -28.33 -17.55 -23.73
C GLY A 68 -26.91 -16.95 -23.78
N ARG A 69 -26.15 -17.04 -22.69
CA ARG A 69 -24.73 -16.63 -22.67
C ARG A 69 -23.87 -17.56 -23.52
N ALA A 70 -24.01 -18.87 -23.33
CA ALA A 70 -23.26 -19.86 -24.09
C ALA A 70 -23.48 -19.72 -25.59
N THR A 71 -24.72 -19.49 -26.02
CA THR A 71 -25.06 -19.30 -27.44
C THR A 71 -24.56 -17.97 -28.00
N ARG A 72 -24.51 -16.89 -27.17
CA ARG A 72 -23.93 -15.63 -27.59
C ARG A 72 -22.39 -15.70 -27.71
N LEU A 73 -21.74 -16.42 -26.81
CA LEU A 73 -20.28 -16.60 -26.81
C LEU A 73 -19.83 -17.56 -27.93
N HIS A 74 -20.61 -18.57 -28.19
CA HIS A 74 -20.34 -19.60 -29.20
C HIS A 74 -21.57 -19.76 -30.09
N PRO A 75 -21.84 -18.81 -31.01
CA PRO A 75 -22.94 -18.92 -31.96
C PRO A 75 -22.74 -20.15 -32.84
N GLY A 76 -23.83 -20.73 -33.31
CA GLY A 76 -23.76 -21.80 -34.28
C GLY A 76 -22.99 -21.34 -35.51
N LEU A 77 -22.27 -22.25 -36.14
CA LEU A 77 -21.49 -21.94 -37.33
C LEU A 77 -22.35 -21.36 -38.46
N ARG A 78 -23.59 -21.87 -38.61
CA ARG A 78 -24.56 -21.32 -39.56
C ARG A 78 -25.01 -19.91 -39.20
N ASP A 79 -25.26 -19.65 -37.92
CA ASP A 79 -25.61 -18.32 -37.44
C ASP A 79 -24.47 -17.34 -37.69
N TRP A 80 -23.25 -17.78 -37.44
CA TRP A 80 -22.04 -17.00 -37.72
C TRP A 80 -21.84 -16.70 -39.21
N VAL A 81 -22.13 -17.69 -40.08
CA VAL A 81 -22.03 -17.51 -41.54
C VAL A 81 -23.17 -16.61 -42.05
N ALA A 82 -24.39 -16.74 -41.50
CA ALA A 82 -25.57 -16.00 -41.93
C ALA A 82 -25.59 -14.55 -41.44
N ASP A 83 -25.00 -14.27 -40.31
CA ASP A 83 -24.99 -12.91 -39.70
C ASP A 83 -24.00 -11.99 -40.39
N SER A 84 -24.48 -11.28 -41.41
CA SER A 84 -23.70 -10.26 -42.13
C SER A 84 -23.35 -9.04 -41.26
N LEU A 85 -23.98 -8.88 -40.08
CA LEU A 85 -23.81 -7.77 -39.16
C LEU A 85 -22.84 -8.10 -38.00
N TRP A 86 -22.50 -9.37 -37.83
CA TRP A 86 -21.60 -9.79 -36.76
C TRP A 86 -20.17 -9.28 -37.05
N ARG A 87 -19.82 -8.15 -36.42
CA ARG A 87 -18.51 -7.48 -36.56
C ARG A 87 -17.55 -7.86 -35.44
N GLY A 88 -17.92 -8.74 -34.51
CA GLY A 88 -17.06 -9.19 -33.44
C GLY A 88 -15.88 -10.00 -33.97
N PRO A 89 -14.70 -9.95 -33.33
CA PRO A 89 -13.65 -10.92 -33.60
C PRO A 89 -14.18 -12.31 -33.30
N LEU A 90 -13.74 -13.31 -34.06
CA LEU A 90 -13.98 -14.71 -33.70
C LEU A 90 -13.51 -14.90 -32.26
N PRO A 91 -14.25 -15.68 -31.45
CA PRO A 91 -13.77 -16.02 -30.11
C PRO A 91 -12.34 -16.51 -30.22
N THR A 92 -11.43 -15.82 -29.61
CA THR A 92 -9.96 -16.12 -29.63
C THR A 92 -9.63 -17.34 -28.78
N ALA A 93 -10.65 -18.07 -28.33
CA ALA A 93 -10.46 -19.29 -27.57
C ALA A 93 -9.92 -20.41 -28.48
N GLN A 94 -9.00 -21.18 -27.96
CA GLN A 94 -8.52 -22.44 -28.57
C GLN A 94 -9.62 -23.52 -28.55
N VAL A 95 -10.86 -23.11 -28.47
CA VAL A 95 -12.04 -23.97 -28.31
C VAL A 95 -12.93 -23.81 -29.55
N LEU A 96 -13.18 -24.91 -30.22
CA LEU A 96 -14.06 -24.97 -31.38
C LEU A 96 -15.47 -25.34 -30.97
N SER A 97 -16.46 -24.68 -31.55
CA SER A 97 -17.87 -25.08 -31.45
C SER A 97 -18.18 -26.02 -32.62
N ILE A 98 -18.29 -27.31 -32.35
CA ILE A 98 -18.48 -28.34 -33.39
C ILE A 98 -19.97 -28.63 -33.68
N GLY A 99 -20.86 -28.11 -32.85
CA GLY A 99 -22.31 -28.36 -32.97
C GLY A 99 -23.04 -28.08 -31.67
N ARG A 100 -24.16 -28.80 -31.50
CA ARG A 100 -25.03 -28.69 -30.33
C ARG A 100 -25.12 -30.02 -29.59
N THR A 101 -25.07 -29.96 -28.26
CA THR A 101 -25.15 -31.13 -27.40
C THR A 101 -26.17 -30.94 -26.27
N ARG A 102 -26.44 -32.04 -25.57
CA ARG A 102 -27.18 -32.03 -24.30
C ARG A 102 -26.16 -31.98 -23.17
N TRP A 103 -26.14 -30.87 -22.48
CA TRP A 103 -25.26 -30.73 -21.35
C TRP A 103 -25.97 -31.15 -20.06
N GLN A 104 -25.28 -31.98 -19.26
CA GLN A 104 -25.74 -32.39 -17.96
C GLN A 104 -24.80 -31.80 -16.91
N PRO A 105 -25.31 -31.01 -15.93
CA PRO A 105 -24.49 -30.49 -14.86
C PRO A 105 -23.74 -31.61 -14.15
N PRO A 106 -22.48 -31.37 -13.70
CA PRO A 106 -21.74 -32.30 -12.88
C PRO A 106 -22.53 -32.70 -11.62
N PRO A 107 -22.34 -33.94 -11.08
CA PRO A 107 -23.10 -34.45 -9.94
C PRO A 107 -23.08 -33.53 -8.70
N GLU A 108 -21.98 -32.87 -8.47
CA GLU A 108 -21.73 -31.89 -7.37
C GLU A 108 -22.56 -30.59 -7.53
N HIS A 109 -23.07 -30.30 -8.70
CA HIS A 109 -23.92 -29.13 -9.01
C HIS A 109 -25.34 -29.51 -9.42
N ARG A 110 -25.71 -30.77 -9.28
CA ARG A 110 -27.10 -31.21 -9.51
C ARG A 110 -27.94 -30.78 -8.32
N LEU A 111 -28.56 -29.65 -8.42
CA LEU A 111 -29.72 -29.35 -7.59
C LEU A 111 -30.85 -30.30 -8.01
N ALA A 112 -31.61 -30.80 -7.05
CA ALA A 112 -32.75 -31.66 -7.33
C ALA A 112 -33.67 -30.99 -8.36
N GLY A 113 -33.84 -31.60 -9.53
CA GLY A 113 -34.63 -31.06 -10.63
C GLY A 113 -33.87 -30.45 -11.80
N THR A 114 -32.52 -30.26 -11.71
CA THR A 114 -31.73 -29.79 -12.85
C THR A 114 -31.59 -30.89 -13.91
N GLY A 115 -32.53 -30.96 -14.81
CA GLY A 115 -32.46 -31.85 -15.96
C GLY A 115 -31.40 -31.40 -16.98
N VAL A 116 -31.26 -32.19 -18.02
CA VAL A 116 -30.38 -31.94 -19.16
C VAL A 116 -30.74 -30.61 -19.85
N ILE A 117 -29.78 -29.73 -20.10
CA ILE A 117 -29.93 -28.52 -20.93
C ILE A 117 -29.66 -28.93 -22.39
N ALA A 118 -30.66 -28.90 -23.21
CA ALA A 118 -30.52 -29.19 -24.63
C ALA A 118 -30.11 -27.94 -25.43
N GLY A 119 -29.37 -28.12 -26.51
CA GLY A 119 -28.97 -27.04 -27.41
C GLY A 119 -27.74 -26.26 -26.97
N MET A 120 -27.02 -26.73 -25.96
CA MET A 120 -25.71 -26.16 -25.56
C MET A 120 -24.68 -26.33 -26.68
N PRO A 121 -23.76 -25.33 -26.90
CA PRO A 121 -22.66 -25.52 -27.83
C PRO A 121 -21.79 -26.71 -27.40
N ALA A 122 -21.48 -27.59 -28.34
CA ALA A 122 -20.48 -28.63 -28.13
C ALA A 122 -19.10 -28.04 -28.39
N LEU A 123 -18.30 -27.87 -27.33
CA LEU A 123 -17.00 -27.22 -27.38
C LEU A 123 -15.86 -28.24 -27.29
N VAL A 124 -14.84 -28.07 -28.10
CA VAL A 124 -13.65 -28.94 -28.18
C VAL A 124 -12.40 -28.11 -28.11
N ASP A 125 -11.43 -28.54 -27.29
CA ASP A 125 -10.11 -27.92 -27.27
C ASP A 125 -9.32 -28.27 -28.53
N ALA A 126 -9.06 -27.27 -29.37
CA ALA A 126 -8.30 -27.41 -30.60
C ALA A 126 -6.84 -27.83 -30.36
N THR A 127 -6.26 -27.59 -29.18
CA THR A 127 -4.88 -27.93 -28.87
C THR A 127 -4.67 -29.40 -28.57
N ALA A 128 -5.74 -30.11 -28.25
CA ALA A 128 -5.70 -31.51 -27.87
C ALA A 128 -5.56 -32.48 -29.08
N GLY A 129 -5.52 -31.96 -30.31
CA GLY A 129 -5.55 -32.74 -31.53
C GLY A 129 -6.94 -33.34 -31.75
N LEU A 130 -7.55 -33.12 -32.91
CA LEU A 130 -8.93 -33.49 -33.23
C LEU A 130 -8.96 -34.47 -34.40
N ALA A 131 -9.60 -35.61 -34.22
CA ALA A 131 -9.83 -36.56 -35.27
C ALA A 131 -11.34 -36.64 -35.63
N LEU A 132 -11.68 -36.47 -36.90
CA LEU A 132 -13.00 -36.81 -37.43
C LEU A 132 -12.95 -38.26 -37.98
N VAL A 133 -13.70 -39.15 -37.31
CA VAL A 133 -13.82 -40.55 -37.75
C VAL A 133 -15.12 -40.66 -38.55
N ALA A 134 -15.02 -40.76 -39.88
CA ALA A 134 -16.16 -40.80 -40.74
C ALA A 134 -15.94 -41.69 -41.96
N SER A 135 -16.82 -42.60 -42.23
CA SER A 135 -16.88 -43.40 -43.45
C SER A 135 -17.84 -42.75 -44.46
N GLY A 136 -17.35 -42.61 -45.72
CA GLY A 136 -18.13 -42.02 -46.82
C GLY A 136 -17.95 -40.50 -46.99
N ASP A 137 -18.77 -39.89 -47.84
CA ASP A 137 -18.64 -38.47 -48.20
C ASP A 137 -19.25 -37.58 -47.11
N GLN A 138 -18.39 -37.05 -46.27
CA GLN A 138 -18.70 -36.11 -45.17
C GLN A 138 -18.01 -34.75 -45.38
N HIS A 139 -17.81 -34.35 -46.63
CA HIS A 139 -17.16 -33.08 -46.96
C HIS A 139 -17.77 -31.86 -46.28
N GLY A 140 -19.09 -31.85 -46.04
CA GLY A 140 -19.76 -30.76 -45.34
C GLY A 140 -19.36 -30.61 -43.88
N LEU A 141 -19.20 -31.74 -43.18
CA LEU A 141 -18.70 -31.75 -41.78
C LEU A 141 -17.25 -31.36 -41.73
N TRP A 142 -16.45 -31.89 -42.63
CA TRP A 142 -15.02 -31.54 -42.71
C TRP A 142 -14.84 -30.04 -42.97
N ARG A 143 -15.57 -29.46 -43.93
CA ARG A 143 -15.51 -28.02 -44.20
C ARG A 143 -15.86 -27.18 -42.98
N ALA A 144 -16.89 -27.58 -42.23
CA ALA A 144 -17.29 -26.88 -40.99
C ALA A 144 -16.18 -26.89 -39.94
N LEU A 145 -15.57 -28.05 -39.72
CA LEU A 145 -14.44 -28.19 -38.79
C LEU A 145 -13.18 -27.45 -39.27
N ALA A 146 -12.81 -27.65 -40.53
CA ALA A 146 -11.63 -27.03 -41.10
C ALA A 146 -11.74 -25.50 -41.16
N LEU A 147 -12.94 -24.97 -41.40
CA LEU A 147 -13.19 -23.55 -41.39
C LEU A 147 -12.97 -22.93 -39.98
N GLN A 148 -13.56 -23.54 -38.95
CA GLN A 148 -13.36 -23.10 -37.58
C GLN A 148 -11.90 -23.28 -37.16
N TRP A 149 -11.28 -24.42 -37.48
CA TRP A 149 -9.87 -24.66 -37.20
C TRP A 149 -8.97 -23.59 -37.81
N ARG A 150 -9.24 -23.23 -39.07
CA ARG A 150 -8.50 -22.17 -39.75
C ARG A 150 -8.75 -20.79 -39.15
N ALA A 151 -9.98 -20.51 -38.78
CA ALA A 151 -10.34 -19.24 -38.15
C ALA A 151 -9.73 -19.04 -36.76
N HIS A 152 -9.43 -20.15 -36.05
CA HIS A 152 -8.80 -20.11 -34.72
C HIS A 152 -7.29 -20.29 -34.73
N SER A 153 -6.71 -20.90 -35.77
CA SER A 153 -5.28 -21.12 -35.86
C SER A 153 -4.59 -20.00 -36.64
N PHE A 154 -4.32 -18.91 -36.00
CA PHE A 154 -3.58 -17.76 -36.55
C PHE A 154 -2.15 -18.07 -37.04
N GLN A 155 -1.61 -19.28 -36.85
CA GLN A 155 -0.23 -19.64 -37.16
C GLN A 155 -0.04 -20.87 -38.07
N ALA A 156 -1.08 -21.50 -38.52
CA ALA A 156 -0.87 -22.51 -39.55
C ALA A 156 -0.61 -21.78 -40.87
N VAL A 157 0.66 -21.80 -41.30
CA VAL A 157 0.97 -21.67 -42.71
C VAL A 157 0.27 -22.84 -43.40
N VAL A 158 -1.01 -22.61 -43.69
CA VAL A 158 -1.75 -23.53 -44.55
C VAL A 158 -1.27 -23.23 -45.96
N PRO A 159 -0.61 -24.17 -46.64
CA PRO A 159 -0.40 -24.02 -48.06
C PRO A 159 -1.74 -23.68 -48.72
N SER A 160 -1.75 -22.94 -49.79
CA SER A 160 -2.89 -22.44 -50.54
C SER A 160 -3.92 -23.55 -50.84
N TRP A 161 -4.67 -23.94 -49.78
CA TRP A 161 -5.70 -24.93 -49.85
C TRP A 161 -7.03 -24.22 -50.21
N ASP A 162 -7.57 -24.57 -51.37
CA ASP A 162 -8.92 -24.15 -51.72
C ASP A 162 -9.90 -25.00 -50.92
N LEU A 163 -10.76 -24.34 -50.11
CA LEU A 163 -11.84 -25.01 -49.39
C LEU A 163 -12.83 -25.80 -50.32
N ALA A 164 -12.71 -25.61 -51.62
CA ALA A 164 -13.44 -26.31 -52.65
C ALA A 164 -12.88 -27.72 -52.98
N ASP A 165 -11.59 -27.96 -52.78
CA ASP A 165 -10.93 -29.20 -53.11
C ASP A 165 -11.05 -30.26 -52.01
N GLU A 166 -10.71 -31.52 -52.35
CA GLU A 166 -10.65 -32.59 -51.33
C GLU A 166 -9.75 -32.19 -50.17
N PRO A 167 -10.19 -32.31 -48.93
CA PRO A 167 -9.39 -31.92 -47.77
C PRO A 167 -8.16 -32.81 -47.70
N PRO A 168 -6.97 -32.21 -47.40
CA PRO A 168 -5.79 -33.01 -47.14
C PRO A 168 -6.04 -33.88 -45.89
N ARG A 169 -5.72 -35.17 -46.00
CA ARG A 169 -5.91 -36.16 -44.93
C ARG A 169 -5.05 -35.94 -43.71
N ASP A 170 -4.10 -35.03 -43.74
CA ASP A 170 -3.19 -34.72 -42.62
C ASP A 170 -2.80 -33.22 -42.60
N PHE A 171 -3.25 -32.54 -41.55
CA PHE A 171 -2.88 -31.14 -41.27
C PHE A 171 -1.72 -31.12 -40.26
N ARG A 172 -0.52 -30.87 -40.69
CA ARG A 172 0.66 -30.78 -39.83
C ARG A 172 0.85 -29.36 -39.32
N GLY A 173 0.52 -29.13 -38.07
CA GLY A 173 0.79 -27.92 -37.32
C GLY A 173 1.05 -28.26 -35.85
N ARG A 174 1.19 -27.25 -34.96
CA ARG A 174 1.30 -27.49 -33.50
C ARG A 174 0.05 -28.18 -32.91
N SER A 175 -1.04 -28.09 -33.61
CA SER A 175 -2.30 -28.80 -33.34
C SER A 175 -2.64 -29.65 -34.59
N ARG A 176 -3.21 -30.81 -34.40
CA ARG A 176 -3.52 -31.77 -35.48
C ARG A 176 -4.99 -31.90 -35.68
N LEU A 177 -5.49 -31.70 -36.92
CA LEU A 177 -6.84 -32.03 -37.35
C LEU A 177 -6.73 -33.10 -38.43
N VAL A 178 -7.34 -34.26 -38.23
CA VAL A 178 -7.21 -35.41 -39.08
C VAL A 178 -8.58 -35.99 -39.43
N TRP A 179 -8.75 -36.45 -40.68
CA TRP A 179 -9.89 -37.26 -41.09
C TRP A 179 -9.43 -38.70 -41.29
N VAL A 180 -10.06 -39.63 -40.58
CA VAL A 180 -9.77 -41.08 -40.70
C VAL A 180 -11.08 -41.89 -40.98
N GLY A 181 -10.92 -43.03 -41.67
CA GLY A 181 -12.05 -43.90 -41.98
C GLY A 181 -12.49 -44.78 -40.82
N ALA A 182 -11.59 -45.12 -39.92
CA ALA A 182 -11.86 -45.98 -38.76
C ALA A 182 -11.17 -45.45 -37.48
N VAL A 183 -11.73 -45.84 -36.33
CA VAL A 183 -11.20 -45.43 -35.02
C VAL A 183 -9.77 -45.90 -34.81
N ASN A 184 -9.38 -47.08 -35.37
CA ASN A 184 -8.03 -47.62 -35.24
C ASN A 184 -6.98 -46.84 -36.02
N ASP A 185 -7.39 -45.96 -36.93
CA ASP A 185 -6.49 -45.15 -37.78
C ASP A 185 -6.24 -43.76 -37.12
N VAL A 186 -6.81 -43.47 -35.96
CA VAL A 186 -6.64 -42.20 -35.25
C VAL A 186 -5.22 -42.09 -34.71
N PRO A 187 -4.46 -41.06 -35.07
CA PRO A 187 -3.11 -40.84 -34.53
C PRO A 187 -3.14 -40.63 -33.00
N GLU A 188 -2.07 -41.11 -32.32
CA GLU A 188 -1.94 -41.00 -30.86
C GLU A 188 -1.94 -39.53 -30.34
N GLU A 189 -1.54 -38.60 -31.21
CA GLU A 189 -1.54 -37.17 -30.84
C GLU A 189 -2.93 -36.54 -30.82
N CYS A 190 -3.94 -37.21 -31.42
CA CYS A 190 -5.33 -36.75 -31.39
C CYS A 190 -6.05 -37.29 -30.16
N GLN A 191 -6.20 -36.45 -29.17
CA GLN A 191 -6.87 -36.83 -27.91
C GLN A 191 -8.37 -36.72 -27.96
N VAL A 192 -8.89 -35.96 -28.91
CA VAL A 192 -10.34 -35.74 -29.11
C VAL A 192 -10.79 -36.43 -30.41
N MET A 193 -11.84 -37.21 -30.33
CA MET A 193 -12.42 -37.90 -31.50
C MET A 193 -13.89 -37.52 -31.68
N ILE A 194 -14.24 -37.23 -32.92
CA ILE A 194 -15.64 -37.06 -33.36
C ILE A 194 -15.96 -38.25 -34.22
N ILE A 195 -16.79 -39.19 -33.73
CA ILE A 195 -17.17 -40.38 -34.42
C ILE A 195 -18.53 -40.13 -35.06
N HIS A 196 -18.58 -40.05 -36.41
CA HIS A 196 -19.81 -39.85 -37.16
C HIS A 196 -20.73 -41.06 -37.06
N ARG A 197 -21.98 -40.84 -36.69
CA ARG A 197 -23.01 -41.88 -36.51
C ARG A 197 -24.08 -41.92 -37.63
N GLY A 198 -24.03 -40.98 -38.55
CA GLY A 198 -24.94 -40.82 -39.66
C GLY A 198 -25.72 -39.49 -39.64
N GLY A 199 -25.99 -38.93 -40.81
CA GLY A 199 -26.60 -37.60 -40.94
C GLY A 199 -25.74 -36.50 -40.34
N LEU A 200 -26.30 -35.77 -39.38
CA LEU A 200 -25.56 -34.75 -38.60
C LEU A 200 -25.23 -35.21 -37.16
N MET A 201 -25.46 -36.48 -36.86
CA MET A 201 -25.22 -37.02 -35.51
C MET A 201 -23.80 -37.59 -35.39
N ALA A 202 -23.16 -37.27 -34.32
CA ALA A 202 -21.84 -37.81 -33.97
C ALA A 202 -21.73 -38.05 -32.47
N GLU A 203 -20.73 -38.83 -32.10
CA GLU A 203 -20.33 -39.06 -30.72
C GLU A 203 -18.98 -38.40 -30.51
N LEU A 204 -18.92 -37.49 -29.53
CA LEU A 204 -17.73 -36.80 -29.13
C LEU A 204 -17.03 -37.56 -28.00
N HIS A 205 -15.76 -37.90 -28.21
CA HIS A 205 -14.91 -38.51 -27.21
C HIS A 205 -13.79 -37.52 -26.82
N SER A 206 -13.79 -37.12 -25.55
CA SER A 206 -12.74 -36.24 -24.96
C SER A 206 -12.05 -36.96 -23.79
N PRO A 207 -10.78 -36.70 -23.53
CA PRO A 207 -10.04 -37.32 -22.45
C PRO A 207 -10.72 -37.06 -21.09
N GLY A 208 -11.02 -38.13 -20.36
CA GLY A 208 -11.61 -38.04 -19.02
C GLY A 208 -13.10 -37.73 -18.96
N GLU A 209 -13.78 -37.61 -20.09
CA GLU A 209 -15.24 -37.40 -20.18
C GLU A 209 -15.94 -38.64 -20.73
N LEU A 210 -17.23 -38.79 -20.39
CA LEU A 210 -18.09 -39.79 -21.02
C LEU A 210 -18.41 -39.37 -22.45
N PRO A 211 -18.53 -40.31 -23.37
CA PRO A 211 -18.93 -40.00 -24.74
C PRO A 211 -20.21 -39.19 -24.79
N GLN A 212 -20.23 -38.12 -25.58
CA GLN A 212 -21.37 -37.21 -25.70
C GLN A 212 -21.96 -37.25 -27.09
N ASP A 213 -23.31 -37.37 -27.18
CA ASP A 213 -24.01 -37.21 -28.44
C ASP A 213 -24.02 -35.73 -28.85
N VAL A 214 -23.55 -35.47 -30.06
CA VAL A 214 -23.45 -34.12 -30.63
C VAL A 214 -24.19 -34.07 -31.96
N GLN A 215 -25.03 -33.06 -32.13
CA GLN A 215 -25.57 -32.68 -33.40
C GLN A 215 -24.62 -31.74 -34.11
N LEU A 216 -23.84 -32.26 -35.05
CA LEU A 216 -22.81 -31.50 -35.78
C LEU A 216 -23.43 -30.48 -36.74
N GLU A 217 -22.71 -29.42 -37.00
CA GLU A 217 -23.04 -28.46 -38.05
C GLU A 217 -22.27 -28.78 -39.31
N SER A 218 -22.97 -28.75 -40.44
CA SER A 218 -22.45 -29.01 -41.77
C SER A 218 -22.60 -27.77 -42.64
N LEU A 219 -21.59 -27.46 -43.44
CA LEU A 219 -21.61 -26.37 -44.41
C LEU A 219 -21.52 -26.90 -45.83
N SER A 220 -22.41 -26.44 -46.68
CA SER A 220 -22.32 -26.67 -48.12
C SER A 220 -21.17 -25.83 -48.72
N HIS A 221 -20.65 -26.27 -49.86
CA HIS A 221 -19.66 -25.49 -50.61
C HIS A 221 -20.15 -24.07 -50.91
N ALA A 222 -21.41 -23.91 -51.28
CA ALA A 222 -22.01 -22.61 -51.59
C ALA A 222 -22.07 -21.67 -50.37
N GLU A 223 -22.29 -22.22 -49.16
CA GLU A 223 -22.29 -21.45 -47.92
C GLU A 223 -20.87 -20.95 -47.58
N VAL A 224 -19.86 -21.80 -47.74
CA VAL A 224 -18.46 -21.43 -47.52
C VAL A 224 -18.00 -20.35 -48.50
N MET A 225 -18.38 -20.47 -49.77
CA MET A 225 -17.99 -19.48 -50.80
C MET A 225 -18.68 -18.12 -50.64
N ARG A 226 -19.72 -18.01 -49.80
CA ARG A 226 -20.36 -16.73 -49.45
C ARG A 226 -19.68 -16.02 -48.30
N ILE A 227 -18.77 -16.67 -47.57
CA ILE A 227 -18.06 -16.07 -46.48
C ILE A 227 -17.00 -15.11 -47.05
N PRO A 228 -17.01 -13.83 -46.69
CA PRO A 228 -16.00 -12.89 -47.16
C PRO A 228 -14.59 -13.40 -46.80
N ARG A 229 -13.65 -13.36 -47.74
CA ARG A 229 -12.26 -13.82 -47.55
C ARG A 229 -11.58 -13.17 -46.32
N GLU A 230 -11.91 -11.92 -46.05
CA GLU A 230 -11.45 -11.16 -44.89
C GLU A 230 -11.86 -11.79 -43.55
N ARG A 231 -13.05 -12.44 -43.49
CA ARG A 231 -13.53 -13.19 -42.32
C ARG A 231 -12.80 -14.52 -42.12
N LEU A 232 -12.26 -15.07 -43.18
CA LEU A 232 -11.54 -16.35 -43.15
C LEU A 232 -10.08 -16.20 -42.81
N GLY A 233 -9.61 -14.98 -42.58
CA GLY A 233 -8.16 -14.73 -42.41
C GLY A 233 -7.34 -15.08 -43.65
N ILE A 234 -7.99 -15.17 -44.85
CA ILE A 234 -7.36 -15.41 -46.17
C ILE A 234 -6.92 -14.06 -46.71
N GLY A 235 -5.89 -13.57 -46.25
CA GLY A 235 -5.11 -12.41 -46.63
C GLY A 235 -4.06 -12.31 -45.57
N ASP A 236 -2.90 -11.82 -45.92
CA ASP A 236 -1.82 -11.56 -44.98
C ASP A 236 -2.30 -10.60 -43.85
N ARG A 237 -3.11 -11.11 -42.94
CA ARG A 237 -3.23 -10.49 -41.64
C ARG A 237 -1.98 -10.90 -40.85
N VAL A 238 -0.90 -10.26 -41.15
CA VAL A 238 -0.21 -9.54 -40.09
C VAL A 238 -1.36 -8.87 -39.30
N ILE A 239 -1.60 -9.32 -38.06
CA ILE A 239 -2.43 -8.58 -37.12
C ILE A 239 -1.77 -7.22 -37.14
N ALA A 240 -2.39 -6.27 -37.88
CA ALA A 240 -1.85 -4.92 -37.89
C ALA A 240 -1.76 -4.58 -36.40
N PRO A 241 -0.59 -4.22 -35.92
CA PRO A 241 -0.44 -3.88 -34.53
C PRO A 241 -1.55 -2.87 -34.25
N PRO A 242 -2.21 -2.97 -33.10
CA PRO A 242 -3.28 -2.05 -32.76
C PRO A 242 -2.78 -0.62 -32.97
N ASP A 243 -3.65 0.32 -33.31
CA ASP A 243 -3.24 1.70 -33.48
C ASP A 243 -2.67 2.25 -32.19
N LEU A 244 -1.35 2.15 -32.05
CA LEU A 244 -0.62 2.56 -30.86
C LEU A 244 -0.58 4.08 -30.67
N SER A 245 -1.05 4.86 -31.66
CA SER A 245 -1.10 6.32 -31.57
C SER A 245 -2.24 6.82 -30.66
N ARG A 246 -3.27 6.02 -30.46
CA ARG A 246 -4.45 6.38 -29.66
C ARG A 246 -4.10 6.48 -28.17
N LEU A 247 -4.52 7.58 -27.53
CA LEU A 247 -4.29 7.85 -26.12
C LEU A 247 -5.30 7.16 -25.18
N ASP A 248 -6.46 6.78 -25.73
CA ASP A 248 -7.55 6.09 -25.02
C ASP A 248 -7.40 4.55 -25.02
N GLN A 249 -6.27 4.03 -25.50
CA GLN A 249 -5.97 2.61 -25.57
C GLN A 249 -4.58 2.30 -24.99
N LEU A 250 -4.47 1.13 -24.37
CA LEU A 250 -3.21 0.63 -23.81
C LEU A 250 -3.09 -0.87 -24.09
N TRP A 251 -2.43 -1.21 -25.19
CA TRP A 251 -2.32 -2.57 -25.68
C TRP A 251 -1.12 -3.32 -25.09
N ALA A 252 -1.39 -4.51 -24.60
CA ALA A 252 -0.37 -5.43 -24.12
C ALA A 252 -0.67 -6.88 -24.57
N SER A 253 0.35 -7.72 -24.57
CA SER A 253 0.25 -9.15 -24.84
C SER A 253 1.07 -9.95 -23.84
N LEU A 254 0.72 -11.22 -23.64
CA LEU A 254 1.46 -12.17 -22.81
C LEU A 254 2.49 -13.00 -23.63
N ALA A 255 2.41 -12.94 -24.96
CA ALA A 255 3.32 -13.63 -25.87
C ALA A 255 3.54 -12.79 -27.12
N SER A 256 4.67 -12.97 -27.80
CA SER A 256 5.06 -12.23 -29.01
C SER A 256 4.04 -12.37 -30.15
N THR A 257 3.35 -13.48 -30.20
CA THR A 257 2.35 -13.85 -31.23
C THR A 257 0.94 -14.00 -30.64
N GLY A 258 0.78 -13.68 -29.36
CA GLY A 258 -0.46 -13.89 -28.62
C GLY A 258 -1.53 -12.83 -28.88
N PRO A 259 -2.71 -13.00 -28.29
CA PRO A 259 -3.72 -11.98 -28.37
C PRO A 259 -3.25 -10.69 -27.71
N PHE A 260 -3.58 -9.56 -28.33
CA PHE A 260 -3.41 -8.25 -27.74
C PHE A 260 -4.65 -7.90 -26.94
N PHE A 261 -4.43 -7.35 -25.75
CA PHE A 261 -5.48 -6.88 -24.86
C PHE A 261 -5.34 -5.36 -24.69
N ASP A 262 -6.41 -4.63 -24.90
CA ASP A 262 -6.45 -3.22 -24.51
C ASP A 262 -6.75 -3.14 -23.02
N LEU A 263 -5.72 -2.91 -22.21
CA LEU A 263 -5.83 -2.92 -20.75
C LEU A 263 -6.83 -1.86 -20.24
N LEU A 264 -7.09 -0.78 -20.98
CA LEU A 264 -8.08 0.22 -20.57
C LEU A 264 -9.51 -0.25 -20.81
N ALA A 265 -9.73 -0.99 -21.89
CA ALA A 265 -11.04 -1.56 -22.22
C ALA A 265 -11.31 -2.85 -21.43
N GLU A 266 -10.31 -3.70 -21.25
CA GLU A 266 -10.40 -4.95 -20.47
C GLU A 266 -10.58 -4.72 -18.97
N GLY A 267 -10.06 -3.57 -18.48
CA GLY A 267 -10.13 -3.14 -17.10
C GLY A 267 -8.87 -2.40 -16.70
N PRO A 268 -9.01 -1.28 -16.00
CA PRO A 268 -7.89 -0.39 -15.74
C PRO A 268 -6.79 -1.02 -14.89
N HIS A 269 -7.10 -2.09 -14.18
CA HIS A 269 -6.20 -2.78 -13.28
C HIS A 269 -6.18 -4.28 -13.56
N THR A 270 -5.02 -4.87 -13.35
CA THR A 270 -4.72 -6.28 -13.63
C THR A 270 -4.40 -7.03 -12.34
N ILE A 271 -4.90 -8.26 -12.22
CA ILE A 271 -4.43 -9.19 -11.19
C ILE A 271 -3.93 -10.49 -11.82
N VAL A 272 -2.77 -10.95 -11.35
CA VAL A 272 -2.14 -12.20 -11.75
C VAL A 272 -2.03 -13.10 -10.52
N TRP A 273 -2.66 -14.28 -10.54
CA TRP A 273 -2.56 -15.17 -9.39
C TRP A 273 -2.35 -16.64 -9.79
N GLY A 274 -1.99 -17.45 -8.82
CA GLY A 274 -1.78 -18.90 -8.95
C GLY A 274 -0.69 -19.42 -8.02
N ALA A 275 -0.56 -20.71 -7.91
CA ALA A 275 0.40 -21.38 -7.05
C ALA A 275 1.86 -21.02 -7.39
N THR A 276 2.77 -21.31 -6.48
CA THR A 276 4.22 -21.18 -6.74
C THR A 276 4.62 -22.03 -7.95
N GLY A 277 5.41 -21.48 -8.86
CA GLY A 277 5.82 -22.13 -10.10
C GLY A 277 4.74 -22.16 -11.19
N SER A 278 3.60 -21.47 -11.02
CA SER A 278 2.55 -21.35 -12.06
C SER A 278 2.88 -20.36 -13.18
N GLY A 279 4.00 -19.64 -13.11
CA GLY A 279 4.39 -18.65 -14.11
C GLY A 279 3.89 -17.23 -13.83
N LYS A 280 3.43 -16.89 -12.62
CA LYS A 280 2.96 -15.53 -12.25
C LYS A 280 3.93 -14.42 -12.63
N SER A 281 5.16 -14.51 -12.09
CA SER A 281 6.19 -13.47 -12.35
C SER A 281 6.53 -13.40 -13.84
N VAL A 282 6.53 -14.55 -14.55
CA VAL A 282 6.73 -14.58 -16.02
C VAL A 282 5.59 -13.83 -16.72
N SER A 283 4.34 -14.02 -16.28
CA SER A 283 3.17 -13.33 -16.85
C SER A 283 3.23 -11.81 -16.60
N VAL A 284 3.62 -11.40 -15.38
CA VAL A 284 3.80 -9.98 -15.03
C VAL A 284 4.90 -9.36 -15.88
N VAL A 285 6.06 -10.05 -15.98
CA VAL A 285 7.19 -9.59 -16.79
C VAL A 285 6.80 -9.49 -18.26
N ALA A 286 6.11 -10.50 -18.81
CA ALA A 286 5.67 -10.50 -20.20
C ALA A 286 4.73 -9.33 -20.51
N LEU A 287 3.75 -9.07 -19.63
CA LEU A 287 2.80 -7.98 -19.77
C LEU A 287 3.49 -6.62 -19.79
N VAL A 288 4.37 -6.36 -18.81
CA VAL A 288 5.09 -5.07 -18.69
C VAL A 288 6.12 -4.91 -19.82
N ALA A 289 6.79 -5.99 -20.19
CA ALA A 289 7.72 -6.00 -21.32
C ALA A 289 7.00 -5.70 -22.65
N SER A 290 5.80 -6.23 -22.83
CA SER A 290 4.97 -5.93 -24.01
C SER A 290 4.60 -4.44 -24.05
N LEU A 291 4.22 -3.84 -22.92
CA LEU A 291 3.99 -2.39 -22.84
C LEU A 291 5.25 -1.59 -23.20
N ALA A 292 6.38 -1.97 -22.63
CA ALA A 292 7.66 -1.30 -22.91
C ALA A 292 8.12 -1.47 -24.37
N HIS A 293 7.75 -2.57 -25.02
CA HIS A 293 8.05 -2.80 -26.43
C HIS A 293 7.22 -1.90 -27.36
N HIS A 294 5.95 -1.65 -27.01
CA HIS A 294 5.01 -0.94 -27.88
C HIS A 294 4.94 0.57 -27.64
N TYR A 295 5.30 1.02 -26.45
CA TYR A 295 5.19 2.44 -26.08
C TYR A 295 6.56 3.00 -25.66
N SER A 296 6.78 4.28 -25.93
CA SER A 296 7.96 4.97 -25.43
C SER A 296 7.82 5.30 -23.93
N PRO A 297 8.94 5.55 -23.22
CA PRO A 297 8.91 6.00 -21.83
C PRO A 297 8.18 7.34 -21.59
N GLU A 298 7.93 8.10 -22.64
CA GLU A 298 7.12 9.32 -22.59
C GLU A 298 5.61 9.05 -22.50
N ARG A 299 5.18 7.84 -22.88
CA ARG A 299 3.76 7.45 -22.87
C ARG A 299 3.40 6.54 -21.71
N VAL A 300 4.32 5.64 -21.34
CA VAL A 300 4.11 4.66 -20.27
C VAL A 300 5.38 4.51 -19.45
N VAL A 301 5.25 4.61 -18.15
CA VAL A 301 6.32 4.31 -17.20
C VAL A 301 5.84 3.32 -16.14
N CYS A 302 6.76 2.65 -15.49
CA CYS A 302 6.43 1.69 -14.44
C CYS A 302 7.20 1.93 -13.14
N VAL A 303 6.51 1.66 -12.04
CA VAL A 303 7.07 1.51 -10.70
C VAL A 303 6.96 0.05 -10.31
N LEU A 304 8.07 -0.55 -9.92
CA LEU A 304 8.18 -1.95 -9.58
C LEU A 304 8.36 -2.10 -8.07
N ILE A 305 7.49 -2.91 -7.45
CA ILE A 305 7.45 -3.15 -6.01
C ILE A 305 7.56 -4.66 -5.78
N ASP A 306 8.69 -5.11 -5.23
CA ASP A 306 8.97 -6.52 -4.95
C ASP A 306 9.59 -6.69 -3.56
N PHE A 307 8.77 -7.06 -2.59
CA PHE A 307 9.18 -7.27 -1.19
C PHE A 307 9.71 -8.69 -0.92
N LYS A 308 9.93 -9.51 -1.95
CA LYS A 308 10.54 -10.85 -1.85
C LYS A 308 11.97 -10.91 -2.40
N GLY A 309 12.72 -9.83 -2.28
CA GLY A 309 14.12 -9.78 -2.69
C GLY A 309 14.36 -9.38 -4.14
N GLY A 310 13.35 -8.95 -4.88
CA GLY A 310 13.49 -8.33 -6.20
C GLY A 310 13.75 -9.28 -7.37
N ALA A 311 13.84 -10.58 -7.15
CA ALA A 311 14.22 -11.54 -8.20
C ALA A 311 13.13 -11.70 -9.28
N GLY A 312 11.85 -11.61 -8.90
CA GLY A 312 10.73 -11.83 -9.81
C GLY A 312 10.60 -10.76 -10.88
N LEU A 313 10.86 -9.51 -10.53
CA LEU A 313 10.73 -8.35 -11.41
C LEU A 313 12.10 -7.84 -11.93
N ALA A 314 13.22 -8.48 -11.55
CA ALA A 314 14.57 -8.06 -11.92
C ALA A 314 14.76 -7.80 -13.44
N PRO A 315 14.18 -8.60 -14.37
CA PRO A 315 14.33 -8.34 -15.81
C PRO A 315 13.80 -6.96 -16.24
N LEU A 316 12.81 -6.40 -15.52
CA LEU A 316 12.20 -5.11 -15.85
C LEU A 316 12.99 -3.91 -15.32
N ARG A 317 13.94 -4.14 -14.40
CA ARG A 317 14.67 -3.06 -13.72
C ARG A 317 15.49 -2.18 -14.68
N ALA A 318 16.08 -2.79 -15.71
CA ALA A 318 16.92 -2.10 -16.67
C ALA A 318 16.14 -1.38 -17.78
N LEU A 319 14.81 -1.51 -17.83
CA LEU A 319 14.00 -0.85 -18.84
C LEU A 319 14.02 0.68 -18.65
N PRO A 320 14.12 1.47 -19.73
CA PRO A 320 14.01 2.93 -19.68
C PRO A 320 12.68 3.41 -19.10
N HIS A 321 11.66 2.57 -19.09
CA HIS A 321 10.34 2.81 -18.55
C HIS A 321 10.28 2.70 -17.02
N THR A 322 11.29 2.08 -16.38
CA THR A 322 11.29 1.86 -14.93
C THR A 322 11.76 3.11 -14.22
N VAL A 323 10.82 3.84 -13.64
CA VAL A 323 11.04 5.10 -12.93
C VAL A 323 11.10 4.96 -11.41
N GLY A 324 10.82 3.77 -10.89
CA GLY A 324 10.90 3.45 -9.47
C GLY A 324 11.09 1.95 -9.23
N TRP A 325 11.95 1.63 -8.25
CA TRP A 325 12.23 0.26 -7.81
C TRP A 325 12.22 0.20 -6.29
N VAL A 326 11.33 -0.59 -5.72
CA VAL A 326 11.14 -0.74 -4.27
C VAL A 326 11.29 -2.19 -3.89
N THR A 327 12.18 -2.46 -2.93
CA THR A 327 12.38 -3.78 -2.32
C THR A 327 12.22 -3.67 -0.80
N ASP A 328 12.13 -4.79 -0.09
CA ASP A 328 11.83 -4.90 1.33
C ASP A 328 12.89 -4.35 2.30
N LEU A 329 14.04 -4.00 1.79
CA LEU A 329 15.23 -3.90 2.63
C LEU A 329 15.39 -2.59 3.40
N ALA A 330 14.60 -1.55 3.09
CA ALA A 330 14.70 -0.28 3.78
C ALA A 330 13.32 0.35 4.01
N ALA A 331 12.91 0.46 5.26
CA ALA A 331 11.66 1.12 5.66
C ALA A 331 11.56 2.56 5.10
N GLU A 332 12.69 3.26 5.03
CA GLU A 332 12.81 4.59 4.44
C GLU A 332 12.40 4.62 2.97
N THR A 333 12.93 3.69 2.15
CA THR A 333 12.60 3.61 0.72
C THR A 333 11.12 3.28 0.52
N SER A 334 10.56 2.38 1.32
CA SER A 334 9.15 2.02 1.30
C SER A 334 8.25 3.22 1.62
N THR A 335 8.57 3.97 2.68
CA THR A 335 7.80 5.16 3.08
C THR A 335 7.87 6.27 2.04
N ARG A 336 9.03 6.51 1.44
CA ARG A 336 9.23 7.50 0.38
C ARG A 336 8.43 7.12 -0.88
N ALA A 337 8.51 5.87 -1.30
CA ALA A 337 7.77 5.39 -2.47
C ALA A 337 6.26 5.51 -2.28
N LEU A 338 5.76 5.17 -1.08
CA LEU A 338 4.34 5.35 -0.73
C LEU A 338 3.94 6.83 -0.76
N GLY A 339 4.75 7.70 -0.16
CA GLY A 339 4.54 9.15 -0.19
C GLY A 339 4.55 9.70 -1.60
N GLY A 340 5.51 9.28 -2.43
CA GLY A 340 5.62 9.65 -3.83
C GLY A 340 4.42 9.24 -4.67
N LEU A 341 3.92 8.00 -4.49
CA LEU A 341 2.71 7.54 -5.19
C LEU A 341 1.47 8.34 -4.78
N ARG A 342 1.29 8.64 -3.50
CA ARG A 342 0.18 9.48 -3.02
C ARG A 342 0.26 10.91 -3.57
N ALA A 343 1.45 11.50 -3.56
CA ALA A 343 1.69 12.83 -4.13
C ALA A 343 1.43 12.84 -5.65
N GLU A 344 1.84 11.80 -6.37
CA GLU A 344 1.58 11.65 -7.81
C GLU A 344 0.08 11.55 -8.11
N MET A 345 -0.69 10.81 -7.33
CA MET A 345 -2.16 10.77 -7.45
C MET A 345 -2.76 12.17 -7.30
N THR A 346 -2.40 12.88 -6.23
CA THR A 346 -2.85 14.26 -5.98
C THR A 346 -2.42 15.24 -7.08
N ARG A 347 -1.18 15.11 -7.57
CA ARG A 347 -0.66 15.91 -8.68
C ARG A 347 -1.48 15.70 -9.94
N ARG A 348 -1.84 14.47 -10.27
CA ARG A 348 -2.66 14.14 -11.45
C ARG A 348 -4.08 14.66 -11.33
N GLU A 349 -4.72 14.57 -10.17
CA GLU A 349 -6.02 15.19 -9.90
C GLU A 349 -5.99 16.70 -10.18
N ARG A 350 -4.99 17.37 -9.64
CA ARG A 350 -4.82 18.82 -9.84
C ARG A 350 -4.59 19.20 -11.29
N ILE A 351 -3.83 18.40 -12.05
CA ILE A 351 -3.63 18.62 -13.48
C ILE A 351 -4.95 18.49 -14.24
N LEU A 352 -5.74 17.44 -13.98
CA LEU A 352 -7.04 17.24 -14.60
C LEU A 352 -8.00 18.40 -14.29
N GLU A 353 -8.05 18.83 -13.02
CA GLU A 353 -8.84 19.96 -12.57
C GLU A 353 -8.44 21.25 -13.30
N LEU A 354 -7.16 21.57 -13.37
CA LEU A 354 -6.64 22.76 -14.06
C LEU A 354 -6.87 22.72 -15.57
N ALA A 355 -6.81 21.53 -16.17
CA ALA A 355 -7.08 21.33 -17.59
C ALA A 355 -8.58 21.26 -17.92
N GLY A 356 -9.46 21.18 -16.91
CA GLY A 356 -10.89 20.98 -17.10
C GLY A 356 -11.23 19.67 -17.78
N ARG A 357 -10.46 18.59 -17.49
CA ARG A 357 -10.60 17.26 -18.08
C ARG A 357 -10.99 16.23 -17.01
N ALA A 358 -11.66 15.16 -17.47
CA ALA A 358 -12.14 14.10 -16.59
C ALA A 358 -11.26 12.86 -16.61
N ASP A 359 -10.48 12.64 -17.66
CA ASP A 359 -9.67 11.45 -17.85
C ASP A 359 -8.28 11.78 -18.41
N TRP A 360 -7.27 11.07 -17.96
CA TRP A 360 -5.87 11.24 -18.37
C TRP A 360 -5.65 11.00 -19.88
N SER A 361 -6.49 10.20 -20.53
CA SER A 361 -6.44 9.99 -21.98
C SER A 361 -6.77 11.23 -22.83
N GLU A 362 -7.37 12.24 -22.20
CA GLU A 362 -7.68 13.52 -22.86
C GLU A 362 -6.51 14.50 -22.83
N LEU A 363 -5.41 14.15 -22.17
CA LEU A 363 -4.22 14.97 -21.98
C LEU A 363 -3.07 14.51 -22.88
N ASP A 364 -2.24 15.46 -23.34
CA ASP A 364 -1.02 15.16 -24.06
C ASP A 364 0.06 14.61 -23.10
N PRO A 365 0.57 13.39 -23.30
CA PRO A 365 1.59 12.81 -22.45
C PRO A 365 2.90 13.61 -22.41
N GLN A 366 3.26 14.30 -23.48
CA GLN A 366 4.48 15.12 -23.53
C GLN A 366 4.40 16.33 -22.61
N GLN A 367 3.22 16.87 -22.39
CA GLN A 367 3.02 18.05 -21.54
C GLN A 367 2.67 17.68 -20.09
N HIS A 368 1.93 16.61 -19.89
CA HIS A 368 1.34 16.28 -18.60
C HIS A 368 1.96 15.04 -17.93
N GLY A 369 2.66 14.23 -18.72
CA GLY A 369 3.38 13.05 -18.28
C GLY A 369 2.73 11.73 -18.71
N PRO A 370 3.50 10.64 -18.61
CA PRO A 370 3.11 9.31 -19.06
C PRO A 370 2.02 8.69 -18.19
N ARG A 371 1.37 7.63 -18.69
CA ARG A 371 0.62 6.70 -17.84
C ARG A 371 1.58 5.98 -16.90
N LEU A 372 1.12 5.73 -15.70
CA LEU A 372 1.89 5.06 -14.66
C LEU A 372 1.35 3.65 -14.42
N VAL A 373 2.20 2.65 -14.57
CA VAL A 373 1.89 1.27 -14.24
C VAL A 373 2.59 0.90 -12.93
N VAL A 374 1.84 0.66 -11.88
CA VAL A 374 2.36 0.24 -10.58
C VAL A 374 2.27 -1.28 -10.49
N VAL A 375 3.42 -1.93 -10.50
CA VAL A 375 3.57 -3.39 -10.48
C VAL A 375 3.92 -3.84 -9.07
N VAL A 376 3.11 -4.71 -8.49
CA VAL A 376 3.34 -5.25 -7.14
C VAL A 376 3.45 -6.75 -7.21
N ASP A 377 4.63 -7.29 -6.92
CA ASP A 377 4.81 -8.74 -6.75
C ASP A 377 4.50 -9.15 -5.30
N GLU A 378 3.67 -10.18 -5.16
CA GLU A 378 3.15 -10.72 -3.89
C GLU A 378 2.46 -9.68 -3.00
N VAL A 379 1.37 -9.13 -3.49
CA VAL A 379 0.54 -8.15 -2.76
C VAL A 379 0.04 -8.67 -1.41
N ALA A 380 -0.10 -9.99 -1.24
CA ALA A 380 -0.49 -10.61 0.03
C ALA A 380 0.52 -10.31 1.13
N TRP A 381 1.80 -10.44 0.83
CA TRP A 381 2.86 -10.10 1.78
C TRP A 381 2.84 -8.59 2.12
N LEU A 382 2.68 -7.77 1.11
CA LEU A 382 2.63 -6.32 1.26
C LEU A 382 1.52 -5.90 2.23
N PHE A 383 0.31 -6.43 2.04
CA PHE A 383 -0.85 -6.06 2.87
C PHE A 383 -0.73 -6.56 4.31
N ALA A 384 -0.15 -7.73 4.52
CA ALA A 384 0.06 -8.28 5.85
C ALA A 384 1.10 -7.51 6.67
N ASN A 385 2.12 -6.93 6.02
CA ASN A 385 3.26 -6.31 6.70
C ASN A 385 3.28 -4.78 6.61
N GLN A 386 2.53 -4.20 5.69
CA GLN A 386 2.54 -2.76 5.37
C GLN A 386 1.12 -2.22 5.19
N PRO A 387 0.34 -2.00 6.27
CA PRO A 387 -1.08 -1.57 6.17
C PRO A 387 -1.30 -0.29 5.37
N LEU A 388 -0.38 0.68 5.47
CA LEU A 388 -0.47 1.95 4.73
C LEU A 388 -0.38 1.75 3.20
N TRP A 389 0.32 0.71 2.76
CA TRP A 389 0.36 0.32 1.35
C TRP A 389 -0.97 -0.29 0.90
N ALA A 390 -1.62 -1.08 1.76
CA ALA A 390 -2.94 -1.63 1.46
C ALA A 390 -3.98 -0.53 1.20
N GLU A 391 -3.96 0.53 2.00
CA GLU A 391 -4.80 1.71 1.79
C GLU A 391 -4.50 2.39 0.45
N ALA A 392 -3.21 2.65 0.15
CA ALA A 392 -2.82 3.33 -1.07
C ALA A 392 -3.16 2.52 -2.33
N ILE A 393 -2.92 1.22 -2.33
CA ILE A 393 -3.29 0.33 -3.45
C ILE A 393 -4.81 0.28 -3.64
N THR A 394 -5.57 0.26 -2.53
CA THR A 394 -7.04 0.32 -2.60
C THR A 394 -7.52 1.64 -3.20
N ASP A 395 -6.91 2.75 -2.82
CA ASP A 395 -7.21 4.08 -3.35
C ASP A 395 -6.87 4.18 -4.85
N ILE A 396 -5.70 3.68 -5.26
CA ILE A 396 -5.33 3.60 -6.69
C ILE A 396 -6.32 2.71 -7.45
N ALA A 397 -6.74 1.58 -6.90
CA ALA A 397 -7.73 0.70 -7.53
C ALA A 397 -9.08 1.41 -7.75
N ALA A 398 -9.45 2.33 -6.86
CA ALA A 398 -10.71 3.06 -6.96
C ALA A 398 -10.65 4.25 -7.94
N ARG A 399 -9.56 5.00 -7.96
CA ARG A 399 -9.44 6.30 -8.67
C ARG A 399 -8.41 6.30 -9.81
N GLY A 400 -7.51 5.32 -9.84
CA GLY A 400 -6.38 5.30 -10.76
C GLY A 400 -6.77 5.34 -12.23
N ARG A 401 -7.92 4.79 -12.61
CA ARG A 401 -8.39 4.76 -14.00
C ARG A 401 -8.39 6.16 -14.64
N SER A 402 -9.13 7.07 -14.06
CA SER A 402 -9.24 8.46 -14.58
C SER A 402 -7.92 9.23 -14.48
N LEU A 403 -7.07 8.88 -13.52
CA LEU A 403 -5.76 9.51 -13.30
C LEU A 403 -4.65 8.90 -14.18
N GLY A 404 -4.94 7.90 -15.01
CA GLY A 404 -3.93 7.22 -15.83
C GLY A 404 -2.91 6.43 -14.99
N VAL A 405 -3.32 5.93 -13.81
CA VAL A 405 -2.52 5.07 -12.93
C VAL A 405 -3.13 3.69 -12.90
N HIS A 406 -2.36 2.69 -13.33
CA HIS A 406 -2.81 1.33 -13.52
C HIS A 406 -2.06 0.37 -12.60
N LEU A 407 -2.77 -0.59 -12.01
CA LEU A 407 -2.18 -1.61 -11.15
C LEU A 407 -1.95 -2.91 -11.93
N VAL A 408 -0.81 -3.53 -11.70
CA VAL A 408 -0.54 -4.93 -12.03
C VAL A 408 -0.15 -5.63 -10.75
N LEU A 409 -1.09 -6.32 -10.14
CA LEU A 409 -0.93 -6.99 -8.86
C LEU A 409 -0.65 -8.47 -9.06
N SER A 410 0.29 -9.04 -8.32
CA SER A 410 0.58 -10.46 -8.30
C SER A 410 0.37 -11.04 -6.91
N THR A 411 -0.22 -12.22 -6.81
CA THR A 411 -0.40 -12.93 -5.53
C THR A 411 -0.46 -14.45 -5.72
N GLN A 412 -0.11 -15.18 -4.68
CA GLN A 412 -0.28 -16.63 -4.67
C GLN A 412 -1.71 -17.06 -4.33
N ARG A 413 -2.46 -16.22 -3.61
CA ARG A 413 -3.84 -16.47 -3.17
C ARG A 413 -4.66 -15.20 -3.28
N LEU A 414 -5.91 -15.33 -3.74
CA LEU A 414 -6.89 -14.23 -3.77
C LEU A 414 -7.61 -14.09 -2.43
N GLY A 415 -8.09 -15.20 -1.89
CA GLY A 415 -8.93 -15.23 -0.70
C GLY A 415 -8.26 -14.58 0.52
N GLY A 416 -8.96 -13.65 1.18
CA GLY A 416 -8.48 -12.94 2.35
C GLY A 416 -7.43 -11.85 2.08
N VAL A 417 -6.95 -11.70 0.84
CA VAL A 417 -5.96 -10.70 0.44
C VAL A 417 -6.62 -9.55 -0.31
N ILE A 418 -7.31 -9.89 -1.39
CA ILE A 418 -7.97 -8.91 -2.24
C ILE A 418 -9.44 -8.81 -1.82
N THR A 419 -9.86 -7.61 -1.42
CA THR A 419 -11.25 -7.37 -1.01
C THR A 419 -12.20 -7.41 -2.20
N ARG A 420 -13.48 -7.70 -1.97
CA ARG A 420 -14.50 -7.65 -3.02
C ARG A 420 -14.59 -6.27 -3.68
N ALA A 421 -14.39 -5.20 -2.92
CA ALA A 421 -14.38 -3.84 -3.43
C ALA A 421 -13.21 -3.60 -4.40
N MET A 422 -12.02 -4.12 -4.11
CA MET A 422 -10.88 -4.08 -5.03
C MET A 422 -11.15 -4.91 -6.28
N MET A 423 -11.66 -6.15 -6.12
CA MET A 423 -11.96 -7.04 -7.26
C MET A 423 -12.97 -6.43 -8.22
N ALA A 424 -13.90 -5.60 -7.75
CA ALA A 424 -14.85 -4.89 -8.60
C ALA A 424 -14.18 -3.90 -9.57
N ASN A 425 -13.02 -3.36 -9.18
CA ASN A 425 -12.24 -2.42 -10.00
C ASN A 425 -11.11 -3.11 -10.81
N ILE A 426 -10.81 -4.38 -10.51
CA ILE A 426 -9.79 -5.17 -11.19
C ILE A 426 -10.48 -6.15 -12.14
N ALA A 427 -10.72 -5.72 -13.37
CA ALA A 427 -11.46 -6.54 -14.34
C ALA A 427 -10.55 -7.42 -15.20
N PHE A 428 -9.32 -6.99 -15.51
CA PHE A 428 -8.38 -7.84 -16.24
C PHE A 428 -7.68 -8.83 -15.30
N ARG A 429 -7.85 -10.11 -15.57
CA ARG A 429 -7.53 -11.21 -14.65
C ARG A 429 -6.72 -12.27 -15.36
N VAL A 430 -5.59 -12.64 -14.80
CA VAL A 430 -4.67 -13.66 -15.31
C VAL A 430 -4.47 -14.72 -14.24
N CYS A 431 -4.93 -15.93 -14.50
CA CYS A 431 -4.85 -17.07 -13.58
C CYS A 431 -3.88 -18.13 -14.10
N GLY A 432 -2.81 -18.37 -13.37
CA GLY A 432 -1.99 -19.55 -13.55
C GLY A 432 -2.59 -20.78 -12.87
N ARG A 433 -1.81 -21.87 -12.77
CA ARG A 433 -2.28 -23.05 -12.05
C ARG A 433 -2.62 -22.72 -10.59
N VAL A 434 -3.82 -23.07 -10.17
CA VAL A 434 -4.30 -22.93 -8.78
C VAL A 434 -4.38 -24.30 -8.10
N ALA A 435 -4.29 -24.31 -6.79
CA ALA A 435 -4.43 -25.52 -5.99
C ALA A 435 -5.90 -25.87 -5.71
N ASP A 436 -6.75 -24.86 -5.61
CA ASP A 436 -8.17 -24.97 -5.26
C ASP A 436 -9.05 -24.32 -6.35
N GLU A 437 -10.04 -25.07 -6.80
CA GLU A 437 -11.04 -24.57 -7.76
C GLU A 437 -11.92 -23.45 -7.18
N ALA A 438 -12.12 -23.42 -5.87
CA ALA A 438 -12.88 -22.36 -5.23
C ALA A 438 -12.23 -21.00 -5.46
N GLU A 439 -10.91 -20.95 -5.40
CA GLU A 439 -10.11 -19.75 -5.66
C GLU A 439 -10.26 -19.28 -7.12
N LEU A 440 -10.30 -20.23 -8.06
CA LEU A 440 -10.55 -19.88 -9.46
C LEU A 440 -11.94 -19.29 -9.65
N ARG A 441 -12.97 -19.89 -9.06
CA ARG A 441 -14.35 -19.41 -9.14
C ARG A 441 -14.53 -18.05 -8.47
N GLU A 442 -13.80 -17.80 -7.38
CA GLU A 442 -13.77 -16.48 -6.74
C GLU A 442 -13.17 -15.43 -7.69
N GLY A 443 -12.03 -15.74 -8.33
CA GLY A 443 -11.35 -14.82 -9.24
C GLY A 443 -11.99 -14.72 -10.64
N MET A 444 -12.55 -15.80 -11.16
CA MET A 444 -13.15 -15.89 -12.49
C MET A 444 -14.48 -16.65 -12.45
N PRO A 445 -15.56 -16.04 -11.96
CA PRO A 445 -16.86 -16.71 -11.81
C PRO A 445 -17.44 -17.18 -13.15
N ASP A 446 -17.09 -16.53 -14.25
CA ASP A 446 -17.57 -16.86 -15.60
C ASP A 446 -16.74 -17.96 -16.29
N ALA A 447 -15.71 -18.52 -15.63
CA ALA A 447 -14.95 -19.64 -16.18
C ALA A 447 -15.82 -20.90 -16.23
N THR A 448 -15.93 -21.51 -17.42
CA THR A 448 -16.70 -22.75 -17.62
C THR A 448 -16.02 -23.95 -16.97
N GLY A 449 -16.79 -25.01 -16.68
CA GLY A 449 -16.25 -26.24 -16.07
C GLY A 449 -15.13 -26.89 -16.89
N SER A 450 -15.18 -26.79 -18.22
CA SER A 450 -14.10 -27.28 -19.10
C SER A 450 -12.79 -26.51 -18.93
N LEU A 451 -12.86 -25.18 -18.79
CA LEU A 451 -11.69 -24.33 -18.53
C LEU A 451 -11.14 -24.54 -17.12
N VAL A 452 -12.01 -24.78 -16.14
CA VAL A 452 -11.63 -25.15 -14.78
C VAL A 452 -10.87 -26.48 -14.76
N GLY A 453 -11.37 -27.48 -15.50
CA GLY A 453 -10.69 -28.77 -15.66
C GLY A 453 -9.33 -28.63 -16.38
N ALA A 454 -9.27 -27.81 -17.42
CA ALA A 454 -8.05 -27.54 -18.15
C ALA A 454 -6.93 -26.93 -17.28
N LEU A 455 -7.28 -26.05 -16.34
CA LEU A 455 -6.31 -25.42 -15.41
C LEU A 455 -5.61 -26.41 -14.47
N ARG A 456 -6.20 -27.58 -14.19
CA ARG A 456 -5.53 -28.64 -13.41
C ARG A 456 -4.33 -29.24 -14.16
N HIS A 457 -4.40 -29.24 -15.47
CA HIS A 457 -3.39 -29.83 -16.37
C HIS A 457 -2.56 -28.78 -17.13
N VAL A 458 -2.66 -27.51 -16.71
CA VAL A 458 -1.93 -26.40 -17.32
C VAL A 458 -0.42 -26.65 -17.27
N ARG A 459 0.21 -26.59 -18.41
CA ARG A 459 1.66 -26.64 -18.54
C ARG A 459 2.27 -25.31 -18.11
N PRO A 460 3.52 -25.30 -17.63
CA PRO A 460 4.24 -24.05 -17.43
C PRO A 460 4.17 -23.18 -18.70
N GLY A 461 3.85 -21.90 -18.55
CA GLY A 461 3.69 -20.99 -19.69
C GLY A 461 2.27 -20.92 -20.26
N GLN A 462 1.27 -21.52 -19.62
CA GLN A 462 -0.15 -21.33 -19.96
C GLN A 462 -0.89 -20.70 -18.79
N VAL A 463 -1.82 -19.81 -19.10
CA VAL A 463 -2.66 -19.08 -18.12
C VAL A 463 -4.08 -18.94 -18.64
N LEU A 464 -5.04 -18.81 -17.73
CA LEU A 464 -6.40 -18.40 -18.06
C LEU A 464 -6.49 -16.88 -17.94
N VAL A 465 -6.99 -16.22 -18.95
CA VAL A 465 -7.15 -14.76 -18.99
C VAL A 465 -8.62 -14.42 -19.14
N ALA A 466 -9.09 -13.41 -18.43
CA ALA A 466 -10.41 -12.83 -18.58
C ALA A 466 -10.36 -11.31 -18.38
N GLY A 467 -11.22 -10.58 -19.05
CA GLY A 467 -11.38 -9.15 -18.92
C GLY A 467 -12.80 -8.68 -19.16
N ALA A 468 -13.04 -7.39 -19.09
CA ALA A 468 -14.37 -6.82 -19.32
C ALA A 468 -14.87 -7.06 -20.75
N MET A 469 -13.95 -7.07 -21.73
CA MET A 469 -14.25 -7.30 -23.14
C MET A 469 -13.91 -8.73 -23.60
N SER A 470 -13.02 -9.41 -22.88
CA SER A 470 -12.56 -10.75 -23.21
C SER A 470 -13.15 -11.79 -22.24
N PRO A 471 -13.90 -12.78 -22.75
CA PRO A 471 -14.37 -13.90 -21.94
C PRO A 471 -13.17 -14.73 -21.46
N PRO A 472 -13.34 -15.57 -20.41
CA PRO A 472 -12.28 -16.46 -19.96
C PRO A 472 -11.72 -17.32 -21.08
N GLN A 473 -10.42 -17.24 -21.33
CA GLN A 473 -9.73 -17.96 -22.39
C GLN A 473 -8.32 -18.37 -21.98
N MET A 474 -7.84 -19.51 -22.51
CA MET A 474 -6.48 -19.98 -22.30
C MET A 474 -5.52 -19.21 -23.20
N CYS A 475 -4.44 -18.69 -22.61
CA CYS A 475 -3.37 -17.98 -23.33
C CYS A 475 -2.01 -18.61 -23.01
N SER A 476 -1.12 -18.58 -23.99
CA SER A 476 0.29 -18.87 -23.74
C SER A 476 1.02 -17.64 -23.22
N VAL A 477 1.93 -17.86 -22.30
CA VAL A 477 2.84 -16.82 -21.80
C VAL A 477 4.25 -17.16 -22.29
N GLU A 478 4.88 -16.22 -22.96
CA GLU A 478 6.27 -16.36 -23.37
C GLU A 478 7.16 -15.58 -22.39
N PRO A 479 8.25 -16.20 -21.89
CA PRO A 479 9.26 -15.45 -21.16
C PRO A 479 9.73 -14.27 -22.01
N ALA A 480 9.74 -13.08 -21.46
CA ALA A 480 10.33 -11.94 -22.14
C ALA A 480 11.79 -12.28 -22.49
N GLY A 481 12.15 -12.19 -23.75
CA GLY A 481 13.53 -12.37 -24.21
C GLY A 481 14.47 -11.34 -23.58
N GLN A 482 15.69 -11.18 -24.10
CA GLN A 482 16.55 -10.07 -23.68
C GLN A 482 15.82 -8.75 -23.97
N LEU A 483 15.45 -8.04 -22.91
CA LEU A 483 14.77 -6.75 -22.98
C LEU A 483 15.83 -5.67 -23.26
N ASN A 484 16.32 -5.65 -24.51
CA ASN A 484 17.21 -4.59 -24.98
C ASN A 484 16.34 -3.46 -25.50
N HIS A 485 16.34 -2.36 -24.80
CA HIS A 485 15.70 -1.13 -25.24
C HIS A 485 16.77 -0.05 -25.40
N ASP A 486 17.05 0.35 -26.63
CA ASP A 486 18.12 1.31 -26.97
C ASP A 486 17.69 2.79 -26.72
N GLY A 487 16.55 3.02 -26.10
CA GLY A 487 16.04 4.37 -25.81
C GLY A 487 16.64 4.97 -24.54
N PRO A 488 16.67 6.30 -24.43
CA PRO A 488 17.07 6.97 -23.20
C PRO A 488 16.07 6.65 -22.07
N PRO A 489 16.54 6.59 -20.81
CA PRO A 489 15.64 6.42 -19.67
C PRO A 489 14.65 7.59 -19.57
N SER A 490 13.46 7.32 -19.03
CA SER A 490 12.48 8.35 -18.77
C SER A 490 13.04 9.44 -17.86
N THR A 491 12.79 10.69 -18.21
CA THR A 491 13.05 11.85 -17.33
C THR A 491 11.99 11.98 -16.26
N TRP A 492 10.86 11.30 -16.41
CA TRP A 492 9.77 11.31 -15.46
C TRP A 492 10.15 10.57 -14.17
N LYS A 493 9.79 11.14 -13.03
CA LYS A 493 10.02 10.53 -11.72
C LYS A 493 8.73 10.59 -10.91
N VAL A 494 8.46 9.56 -10.12
CA VAL A 494 7.33 9.51 -9.18
C VAL A 494 7.73 10.07 -7.81
N TRP A 495 9.02 10.00 -7.49
CA TRP A 495 9.65 10.64 -6.32
C TRP A 495 11.07 11.08 -6.67
N GLY A 496 11.56 12.06 -5.91
CA GLY A 496 12.92 12.58 -6.07
C GLY A 496 14.00 11.59 -5.63
N GLU A 497 15.24 11.98 -5.81
CA GLU A 497 16.38 11.25 -5.24
C GLU A 497 16.36 11.35 -3.72
N ALA A 498 16.84 10.31 -3.04
CA ALA A 498 16.95 10.35 -1.59
C ALA A 498 17.86 11.51 -1.17
N LEU A 499 17.46 12.22 -0.14
CA LEU A 499 18.36 13.18 0.48
C LEU A 499 19.65 12.46 0.89
N PRO A 500 20.83 13.04 0.66
CA PRO A 500 22.07 12.49 1.16
C PRO A 500 22.01 12.25 2.66
N SER A 501 22.70 11.25 3.16
CA SER A 501 22.78 10.97 4.60
C SER A 501 23.56 12.03 5.37
N LEU A 502 24.43 12.76 4.67
CA LEU A 502 25.19 13.88 5.21
C LEU A 502 25.15 15.04 4.20
N ILE A 503 24.71 16.20 4.66
CA ILE A 503 24.69 17.44 3.88
C ILE A 503 25.62 18.43 4.59
N PRO A 504 26.74 18.84 4.00
CA PRO A 504 27.65 19.80 4.63
C PRO A 504 27.01 21.18 4.70
N TRP A 505 27.38 21.94 5.73
CA TRP A 505 27.07 23.34 5.80
C TRP A 505 27.77 24.10 4.66
N SER A 506 27.06 24.98 3.99
CA SER A 506 27.61 25.89 2.99
C SER A 506 27.20 27.32 3.33
N ASP A 507 28.20 28.19 3.44
CA ASP A 507 27.99 29.63 3.50
C ASP A 507 27.75 30.14 2.07
N ASP A 508 26.48 30.08 1.63
CA ASP A 508 26.13 30.60 0.31
C ASP A 508 25.71 32.07 0.46
N ASP A 509 26.41 32.96 -0.25
CA ASP A 509 26.21 34.41 -0.22
C ASP A 509 24.82 34.87 -0.74
N SER A 510 24.00 33.92 -1.17
CA SER A 510 22.68 34.17 -1.83
C SER A 510 21.47 34.26 -0.89
N GLY A 511 21.68 34.45 0.43
CA GLY A 511 20.56 34.86 1.29
C GLY A 511 20.10 33.91 2.38
N GLY A 512 20.94 33.05 2.88
CA GLY A 512 20.67 32.27 4.08
C GLY A 512 20.94 30.78 3.90
N SER A 513 21.96 30.30 4.61
CA SER A 513 22.31 28.89 4.64
C SER A 513 21.12 28.05 5.15
N ALA A 514 20.72 27.03 4.40
CA ALA A 514 19.67 26.13 4.83
C ALA A 514 20.15 25.32 6.04
N TRP A 515 19.39 25.28 7.12
CA TRP A 515 19.71 24.49 8.31
C TRP A 515 19.34 23.00 8.14
N ALA A 516 18.37 22.73 7.27
CA ALA A 516 17.92 21.38 6.91
C ALA A 516 17.28 21.37 5.53
N TRP A 517 17.22 20.18 4.95
CA TRP A 517 16.58 19.92 3.68
C TRP A 517 15.47 18.87 3.86
N ARG A 518 14.38 19.02 3.12
CA ARG A 518 13.34 18.01 3.02
C ARG A 518 13.11 17.64 1.56
N GLU A 519 12.65 16.43 1.34
CA GLU A 519 12.15 16.03 0.02
C GLU A 519 10.79 16.69 -0.22
N CYS A 520 10.66 17.38 -1.35
CA CYS A 520 9.38 17.89 -1.83
C CYS A 520 8.83 16.87 -2.80
N LEU A 521 7.77 16.16 -2.40
CA LEU A 521 7.16 15.12 -3.22
C LEU A 521 6.51 15.69 -4.49
N ASP A 522 6.02 16.94 -4.43
CA ASP A 522 5.37 17.61 -5.56
C ASP A 522 6.34 18.01 -6.67
N THR A 523 7.55 18.45 -6.29
CA THR A 523 8.58 18.91 -7.22
C THR A 523 9.68 17.88 -7.47
N HIS A 524 9.64 16.74 -6.78
CA HIS A 524 10.64 15.67 -6.82
C HIS A 524 12.09 16.16 -6.55
N SER A 525 12.21 17.19 -5.74
CA SER A 525 13.48 17.85 -5.46
C SER A 525 13.71 18.06 -3.95
N ALA A 526 14.96 18.24 -3.56
CA ALA A 526 15.27 18.69 -2.22
C ALA A 526 14.94 20.18 -2.07
N VAL A 527 14.23 20.53 -1.01
CA VAL A 527 13.85 21.90 -0.70
C VAL A 527 14.37 22.28 0.67
N ALA A 528 14.96 23.47 0.78
CA ALA A 528 15.40 24.01 2.04
C ALA A 528 14.24 24.18 3.03
N VAL A 529 14.43 23.76 4.27
CA VAL A 529 13.42 23.92 5.32
C VAL A 529 13.45 25.35 5.82
N PRO A 530 12.30 26.07 5.77
CA PRO A 530 12.24 27.42 6.31
C PRO A 530 12.58 27.44 7.79
N ARG A 531 13.27 28.49 8.22
CA ARG A 531 13.58 28.68 9.62
C ARG A 531 12.31 28.96 10.43
N PRO A 532 12.13 28.34 11.61
CA PRO A 532 11.04 28.66 12.51
C PRO A 532 11.19 30.06 13.11
N GLY A 533 10.08 30.74 13.34
CA GLY A 533 10.07 32.09 13.92
C GLY A 533 10.22 32.12 15.45
N GLY A 534 10.09 30.98 16.13
CA GLY A 534 10.06 30.86 17.58
C GLY A 534 11.14 29.93 18.14
N SER A 535 10.98 29.57 19.41
CA SER A 535 11.85 28.63 20.10
C SER A 535 11.65 27.22 19.60
N VAL A 536 12.74 26.43 19.51
CA VAL A 536 12.80 25.07 18.98
C VAL A 536 13.44 24.13 20.00
N ALA A 537 12.81 23.00 20.24
CA ALA A 537 13.41 21.88 20.97
C ALA A 537 13.92 20.81 19.99
N ILE A 538 15.14 20.33 20.21
CA ILE A 538 15.78 19.26 19.45
C ILE A 538 15.94 18.06 20.37
N VAL A 539 15.22 17.00 20.08
CA VAL A 539 15.17 15.78 20.89
C VAL A 539 15.76 14.61 20.10
N GLY A 540 16.61 13.84 20.74
CA GLY A 540 17.24 12.67 20.11
C GLY A 540 18.19 11.93 21.03
N ASP A 541 18.68 10.77 20.61
CA ASP A 541 19.66 10.01 21.36
C ASP A 541 21.07 10.66 21.31
N GLN A 542 21.95 10.18 22.16
CA GLN A 542 23.35 10.57 22.10
C GLN A 542 23.98 10.17 20.75
N GLY A 543 24.69 11.10 20.11
CA GLY A 543 25.25 10.85 18.76
C GLY A 543 24.29 11.03 17.60
N SER A 544 23.02 11.39 17.84
CA SER A 544 22.02 11.66 16.78
C SER A 544 22.28 12.96 16.00
N GLY A 545 23.20 13.81 16.45
CA GLY A 545 23.53 15.08 15.81
C GLY A 545 22.83 16.30 16.42
N ARG A 546 22.29 16.22 17.64
CA ARG A 546 21.55 17.30 18.34
C ARG A 546 22.30 18.63 18.34
N THR A 547 23.55 18.64 18.80
CA THR A 547 24.38 19.84 18.86
C THR A 547 24.65 20.44 17.49
N SER A 548 24.97 19.60 16.49
CA SER A 548 25.14 20.05 15.10
C SER A 548 23.85 20.65 14.51
N ALA A 549 22.71 20.04 14.81
CA ALA A 549 21.41 20.55 14.39
C ALA A 549 21.08 21.89 15.04
N ALA A 550 21.41 22.05 16.34
CA ALA A 550 21.22 23.30 17.04
C ALA A 550 22.07 24.44 16.44
N TYR A 551 23.32 24.16 16.11
CA TYR A 551 24.20 25.14 15.48
C TYR A 551 23.74 25.51 14.07
N ALA A 552 23.38 24.52 13.25
CA ALA A 552 22.87 24.78 11.92
C ALA A 552 21.60 25.64 11.94
N LEU A 553 20.64 25.30 12.81
CA LEU A 553 19.40 26.05 12.97
C LEU A 553 19.68 27.48 13.48
N ALA A 554 20.65 27.64 14.38
CA ALA A 554 20.99 28.92 14.97
C ALA A 554 21.62 29.87 13.95
N HIS A 555 22.53 29.36 13.12
CA HIS A 555 23.24 30.18 12.12
C HIS A 555 22.40 30.58 10.91
N ALA A 556 21.28 29.94 10.68
CA ALA A 556 20.41 30.26 9.54
C ALA A 556 19.78 31.68 9.64
N GLY A 557 20.56 32.74 9.71
CA GLY A 557 20.13 34.13 9.59
C GLY A 557 20.25 35.05 10.79
N ARG A 558 20.94 34.67 11.89
CA ARG A 558 21.24 35.55 13.05
C ARG A 558 22.62 35.22 13.62
N GLN A 559 23.19 36.14 14.42
CA GLN A 559 24.37 35.85 15.22
C GLN A 559 23.94 35.12 16.50
N PRO A 560 24.02 33.79 16.55
CA PRO A 560 23.63 33.04 17.72
C PRO A 560 24.63 33.14 18.84
N LEU A 561 24.14 33.01 20.08
CA LEU A 561 24.99 32.88 21.27
C LEU A 561 24.81 31.48 21.86
N LEU A 562 25.92 30.85 22.23
CA LEU A 562 25.89 29.59 22.95
C LEU A 562 25.74 29.87 24.44
N ALA A 563 24.72 29.35 25.05
CA ALA A 563 24.45 29.51 26.47
C ALA A 563 25.50 28.81 27.35
N PRO A 564 25.75 29.33 28.55
CA PRO A 564 26.60 28.66 29.53
C PRO A 564 26.07 27.28 29.92
N ARG A 565 26.95 26.40 30.37
CA ARG A 565 26.60 25.03 30.78
C ARG A 565 26.30 24.89 32.28
N ASP A 566 26.13 25.97 33.00
CA ASP A 566 25.68 25.98 34.38
C ASP A 566 24.44 26.84 34.57
N GLY A 567 23.62 26.47 35.56
CA GLY A 567 22.30 27.08 35.74
C GLY A 567 22.36 28.56 36.15
N ALA A 568 23.32 28.96 36.94
CA ALA A 568 23.45 30.32 37.40
C ALA A 568 23.84 31.28 36.29
N SER A 569 24.84 30.89 35.48
CA SER A 569 25.27 31.65 34.31
C SER A 569 24.17 31.69 33.24
N LEU A 570 23.46 30.56 33.03
CA LEU A 570 22.31 30.52 32.09
C LEU A 570 21.22 31.49 32.54
N TRP A 571 20.85 31.48 33.81
CA TRP A 571 19.85 32.40 34.30
C TRP A 571 20.24 33.86 34.13
N THR A 572 21.48 34.21 34.45
CA THR A 572 22.04 35.56 34.26
C THR A 572 21.97 35.96 32.78
N CYS A 573 22.37 35.07 31.90
CA CYS A 573 22.30 35.25 30.44
C CYS A 573 20.87 35.55 29.98
N LEU A 574 19.88 34.77 30.44
CA LEU A 574 18.46 34.96 30.10
C LEU A 574 17.95 36.33 30.59
N MET A 575 18.38 36.76 31.80
CA MET A 575 17.97 38.04 32.37
C MET A 575 18.58 39.24 31.62
N GLU A 576 19.86 39.17 31.26
CA GLU A 576 20.54 40.24 30.51
C GLU A 576 20.03 40.42 29.10
N LEU A 577 19.60 39.36 28.48
CA LEU A 577 19.28 39.32 27.06
C LEU A 577 17.76 39.22 26.80
N SER A 578 16.96 39.22 27.85
CA SER A 578 15.51 39.28 27.73
C SER A 578 15.11 40.59 27.00
N GLY A 579 14.28 40.46 25.97
CA GLY A 579 13.86 41.57 25.11
C GLY A 579 14.80 41.90 23.94
N THR A 580 15.93 41.18 23.79
CA THR A 580 16.79 41.29 22.62
C THR A 580 16.32 40.34 21.50
N ASP A 581 16.59 40.68 20.24
CA ASP A 581 16.28 39.82 19.08
C ASP A 581 17.39 38.78 18.81
N ARG A 582 18.16 38.42 19.83
CA ARG A 582 19.23 37.42 19.74
C ARG A 582 18.66 36.01 19.93
N LEU A 583 19.28 35.04 19.25
CA LEU A 583 18.94 33.64 19.38
C LEU A 583 19.95 32.94 20.29
N PHE A 584 19.43 32.14 21.21
CA PHE A 584 20.26 31.36 22.14
C PHE A 584 20.21 29.88 21.81
N VAL A 585 21.38 29.24 21.92
CA VAL A 585 21.52 27.79 21.88
C VAL A 585 21.80 27.29 23.30
N VAL A 586 20.89 26.51 23.85
CA VAL A 586 21.06 25.81 25.13
C VAL A 586 21.28 24.33 24.82
N ASP A 587 22.57 23.94 24.83
CA ASP A 587 22.94 22.56 24.50
C ASP A 587 22.86 21.68 25.76
N ASP A 588 22.35 20.45 25.61
CA ASP A 588 22.12 19.46 26.68
C ASP A 588 21.35 20.03 27.90
N LEU A 589 20.20 20.69 27.64
CA LEU A 589 19.37 21.33 28.68
C LEU A 589 18.98 20.36 29.80
N ASP A 590 18.67 19.11 29.47
CA ASP A 590 18.32 18.07 30.43
C ASP A 590 19.45 17.74 31.41
N VAL A 591 20.67 17.73 30.94
CA VAL A 591 21.88 17.55 31.79
C VAL A 591 22.05 18.76 32.69
N LEU A 592 21.94 19.95 32.13
CA LEU A 592 22.08 21.21 32.89
C LEU A 592 21.05 21.29 34.01
N LEU A 593 19.77 21.05 33.73
CA LEU A 593 18.72 21.09 34.73
C LEU A 593 18.93 20.07 35.84
N HIS A 594 19.40 18.87 35.50
CA HIS A 594 19.69 17.83 36.51
C HIS A 594 20.77 18.27 37.50
N THR A 595 21.77 19.10 37.10
CA THR A 595 22.82 19.61 37.98
C THR A 595 22.31 20.67 38.95
N CYS A 596 21.18 21.31 38.67
CA CYS A 596 20.65 22.40 39.50
C CYS A 596 19.85 21.95 40.72
N GLY A 597 19.55 20.63 40.84
CA GLY A 597 18.65 20.11 41.86
C GLY A 597 17.17 20.51 41.60
N SER A 598 16.26 19.98 42.40
CA SER A 598 14.80 20.14 42.14
C SER A 598 14.29 21.59 42.22
N GLU A 599 14.82 22.38 43.15
CA GLU A 599 14.41 23.78 43.30
C GLU A 599 15.02 24.65 42.20
N GLY A 600 16.29 24.44 41.86
CA GLY A 600 16.96 25.13 40.75
C GLY A 600 16.39 24.75 39.39
N GLU A 601 16.02 23.48 39.17
CA GLU A 601 15.37 23.02 37.97
C GLU A 601 14.04 23.75 37.75
N ALA A 602 13.15 23.77 38.76
CA ALA A 602 11.87 24.46 38.68
C ALA A 602 12.03 25.96 38.39
N PHE A 603 12.99 26.59 39.04
CA PHE A 603 13.29 28.01 38.88
C PHE A 603 13.80 28.33 37.46
N LEU A 604 14.72 27.53 36.93
CA LEU A 604 15.24 27.71 35.56
C LEU A 604 14.18 27.46 34.50
N LEU A 605 13.31 26.47 34.70
CA LEU A 605 12.21 26.22 33.79
C LEU A 605 11.25 27.41 33.69
N ASP A 606 10.92 28.01 34.83
CA ASP A 606 10.08 29.22 34.87
C ASP A 606 10.79 30.42 34.17
N ALA A 607 12.10 30.59 34.35
CA ALA A 607 12.87 31.61 33.65
C ALA A 607 12.92 31.37 32.12
N LEU A 608 13.04 30.11 31.68
CA LEU A 608 13.03 29.75 30.26
C LEU A 608 11.63 29.95 29.65
N GLU A 609 10.55 29.61 30.37
CA GLU A 609 9.18 29.86 29.94
C GLU A 609 8.88 31.37 29.82
N GLY A 610 9.44 32.19 30.73
CA GLY A 610 9.31 33.63 30.71
C GLY A 610 10.21 34.39 29.73
N PHE A 611 11.13 33.69 29.07
CA PHE A 611 12.06 34.32 28.15
C PHE A 611 11.39 34.74 26.85
N THR A 612 11.54 36.01 26.47
CA THR A 612 10.87 36.58 25.28
C THR A 612 11.66 36.46 23.99
N GLY A 613 12.93 35.98 24.05
CA GLY A 613 13.77 35.72 22.89
C GLY A 613 13.53 34.33 22.27
N ALA A 614 14.24 34.02 21.17
CA ALA A 614 14.19 32.70 20.52
C ALA A 614 15.26 31.77 21.14
N LEU A 615 14.83 30.56 21.50
CA LEU A 615 15.68 29.51 22.06
C LEU A 615 15.80 28.33 21.10
N VAL A 616 16.99 27.77 20.96
CA VAL A 616 17.24 26.45 20.39
C VAL A 616 17.78 25.57 21.49
N MET A 617 17.02 24.59 21.91
CA MET A 617 17.35 23.75 23.07
C MET A 617 17.55 22.30 22.61
N THR A 618 18.65 21.67 23.06
CA THR A 618 18.84 20.24 22.82
C THR A 618 18.62 19.44 24.10
N MET A 619 18.07 18.25 23.97
CA MET A 619 17.81 17.33 25.08
C MET A 619 17.75 15.87 24.65
N SER A 620 17.95 14.96 25.61
CA SER A 620 17.81 13.54 25.40
C SER A 620 16.33 13.11 25.48
N VAL A 621 16.00 12.00 24.82
CA VAL A 621 14.64 11.42 24.77
C VAL A 621 14.08 11.06 26.14
N ARG A 622 14.95 10.77 27.12
CA ARG A 622 14.58 10.15 28.42
C ARG A 622 14.19 11.11 29.51
N HIS A 623 14.26 12.39 29.26
CA HIS A 623 13.99 13.37 30.32
C HIS A 623 12.49 13.58 30.53
N ARG A 624 12.11 13.84 31.81
CA ARG A 624 10.71 14.09 32.24
C ARG A 624 10.07 15.34 31.62
N LEU A 625 10.84 16.14 30.93
CA LEU A 625 10.43 17.40 30.30
C LEU A 625 9.47 17.25 29.13
N SER A 626 9.15 16.01 28.68
CA SER A 626 8.25 15.80 27.55
C SER A 626 6.89 16.51 27.65
N ARG A 627 6.41 16.70 28.89
CA ARG A 627 5.15 17.43 29.14
C ARG A 627 5.28 18.94 29.16
N SER A 628 6.48 19.45 29.37
CA SER A 628 6.77 20.89 29.48
C SER A 628 7.31 21.47 28.15
N LEU A 629 7.70 20.62 27.19
CA LEU A 629 8.26 21.09 25.93
C LEU A 629 7.34 22.00 25.13
N SER A 630 6.04 21.70 25.12
CA SER A 630 5.05 22.54 24.44
C SER A 630 4.91 23.95 25.02
N ARG A 631 5.42 24.18 26.22
CA ARG A 631 5.50 25.52 26.85
C ARG A 631 6.79 26.24 26.50
N LEU A 632 7.89 25.49 26.37
CA LEU A 632 9.21 26.03 26.11
C LEU A 632 9.49 26.26 24.62
N ALA A 633 8.92 25.45 23.75
CA ALA A 633 9.17 25.50 22.32
C ALA A 633 7.87 25.38 21.52
N GLY A 634 7.72 26.21 20.49
CA GLY A 634 6.63 26.12 19.52
C GLY A 634 6.81 24.98 18.53
N ASP A 635 8.04 24.54 18.26
CA ASP A 635 8.38 23.49 17.33
C ASP A 635 9.35 22.47 17.95
N VAL A 636 9.24 21.21 17.52
CA VAL A 636 10.11 20.12 17.96
C VAL A 636 10.72 19.44 16.75
N LEU A 637 12.06 19.33 16.75
CA LEU A 637 12.82 18.49 15.82
C LEU A 637 13.14 17.17 16.53
N LEU A 638 12.66 16.07 15.99
CA LEU A 638 12.96 14.72 16.48
C LEU A 638 14.08 14.14 15.64
N LEU A 639 15.25 13.94 16.23
CA LEU A 639 16.38 13.22 15.64
C LEU A 639 16.30 11.73 15.95
N PRO A 640 17.18 10.87 15.38
CA PRO A 640 17.07 9.44 15.54
C PRO A 640 16.96 8.98 16.99
N ILE A 641 15.98 8.13 17.24
CA ILE A 641 15.69 7.48 18.50
C ILE A 641 15.87 5.97 18.30
N THR A 642 16.82 5.38 19.02
CA THR A 642 17.21 3.98 18.82
C THR A 642 16.27 2.99 19.50
N LYS A 643 15.71 3.36 20.66
CA LYS A 643 14.83 2.47 21.41
C LYS A 643 13.41 2.50 20.84
N PRO A 644 12.82 1.33 20.56
CA PRO A 644 11.45 1.25 20.06
C PRO A 644 10.41 1.92 20.98
N GLU A 645 10.52 1.70 22.29
CA GLU A 645 9.61 2.26 23.30
C GLU A 645 9.57 3.80 23.29
N ASP A 646 10.75 4.42 23.17
CA ASP A 646 10.89 5.88 23.10
C ASP A 646 10.39 6.40 21.75
N ARG A 647 10.60 5.61 20.67
CA ARG A 647 10.11 5.95 19.33
C ARG A 647 8.59 5.90 19.25
N ASP A 648 7.94 4.91 19.87
CA ASP A 648 6.49 4.81 19.92
C ASP A 648 5.85 5.99 20.68
N LEU A 649 6.56 6.51 21.68
CA LEU A 649 6.08 7.65 22.47
C LEU A 649 6.24 9.00 21.74
N TRP A 650 7.37 9.20 21.07
CA TRP A 650 7.74 10.48 20.47
C TRP A 650 7.42 10.57 18.97
N GLY A 651 7.23 9.45 18.31
CA GLY A 651 7.35 9.35 16.87
C GLY A 651 8.81 9.30 16.43
N GLY A 652 9.06 9.32 15.15
CA GLY A 652 10.42 9.34 14.62
C GLY A 652 10.44 9.42 13.10
N SER A 653 11.55 9.89 12.56
CA SER A 653 11.83 9.84 11.14
C SER A 653 11.91 8.39 10.64
N SER A 654 11.45 8.15 9.44
CA SER A 654 11.68 6.89 8.74
C SER A 654 13.15 6.74 8.31
N ARG A 655 13.89 7.84 8.27
CA ARG A 655 15.30 7.92 7.92
C ARG A 655 16.18 7.54 9.11
N THR A 656 17.34 6.97 8.79
CA THR A 656 18.34 6.58 9.78
C THR A 656 19.64 7.34 9.56
N GLY A 657 20.41 7.56 10.62
CA GLY A 657 21.70 8.22 10.56
C GLY A 657 21.73 9.61 11.20
N PRO A 658 22.95 10.15 11.46
CA PRO A 658 23.10 11.45 12.09
C PRO A 658 22.44 12.57 11.26
N GLY A 659 21.68 13.44 11.93
CA GLY A 659 20.98 14.55 11.30
C GLY A 659 19.72 14.19 10.52
N ALA A 660 19.40 12.90 10.35
CA ALA A 660 18.08 12.50 9.87
C ALA A 660 17.05 12.82 10.96
N GLY A 661 15.94 13.46 10.61
CA GLY A 661 14.97 13.89 11.62
C GLY A 661 13.56 14.01 11.11
N LEU A 662 12.63 14.19 12.04
CA LEU A 662 11.22 14.48 11.77
C LEU A 662 10.93 15.93 12.20
N TRP A 663 10.51 16.75 11.27
CA TRP A 663 10.16 18.14 11.48
C TRP A 663 8.75 18.42 10.98
N ARG A 664 7.84 18.82 11.88
CA ARG A 664 6.43 19.09 11.54
C ARG A 664 5.77 17.99 10.70
N GLY A 665 6.05 16.74 11.04
CA GLY A 665 5.53 15.56 10.34
C GLY A 665 6.21 15.18 9.02
N ALA A 666 7.24 15.91 8.60
CA ALA A 666 8.02 15.61 7.40
C ALA A 666 9.45 15.14 7.76
N ASP A 667 9.96 14.16 7.02
CA ASP A 667 11.35 13.73 7.14
C ASP A 667 12.29 14.83 6.61
N VAL A 668 13.32 15.13 7.40
CA VAL A 668 14.33 16.13 7.04
C VAL A 668 15.75 15.58 7.22
N GLN A 669 16.69 16.18 6.52
CA GLN A 669 18.11 15.98 6.74
C GLN A 669 18.72 17.31 7.19
N VAL A 670 19.21 17.35 8.42
CA VAL A 670 19.89 18.51 8.98
C VAL A 670 21.30 18.59 8.39
N VAL A 671 21.76 19.78 8.12
CA VAL A 671 23.13 20.00 7.67
C VAL A 671 24.12 19.86 8.83
N TYR A 672 25.33 19.46 8.53
CA TYR A 672 26.42 19.32 9.53
C TYR A 672 27.57 20.27 9.25
N GLY A 673 28.38 20.54 10.30
CA GLY A 673 29.58 21.38 10.18
C GLY A 673 29.29 22.88 10.23
N ALA A 674 28.09 23.28 10.68
CA ALA A 674 27.83 24.69 10.99
C ALA A 674 28.80 25.15 12.08
N PRO A 675 29.31 26.41 12.01
CA PRO A 675 30.25 26.93 12.99
C PRO A 675 29.67 26.93 14.40
N THR A 676 30.52 26.78 15.40
CA THR A 676 30.12 26.92 16.81
C THR A 676 29.67 28.34 17.06
N PRO A 677 28.48 28.58 17.65
CA PRO A 677 28.06 29.92 18.04
C PRO A 677 29.05 30.55 19.04
N GLU A 678 29.10 31.88 19.07
CA GLU A 678 29.88 32.61 20.04
C GLU A 678 29.42 32.32 21.48
N HIS A 679 30.34 32.03 22.37
CA HIS A 679 30.01 31.77 23.77
C HIS A 679 29.61 33.09 24.47
N TRP A 680 28.49 33.04 25.19
CA TRP A 680 28.17 34.11 26.12
C TRP A 680 29.17 34.10 27.28
N THR A 681 29.61 35.28 27.67
CA THR A 681 30.52 35.49 28.81
C THR A 681 29.90 36.45 29.80
N VAL A 682 30.21 36.25 31.09
CA VAL A 682 29.74 37.15 32.15
C VAL A 682 30.22 38.57 31.88
N VAL A 683 29.26 39.50 31.79
CA VAL A 683 29.56 40.91 31.64
C VAL A 683 29.99 41.45 33.00
N GLU A 684 31.14 42.12 33.05
CA GLU A 684 31.62 42.72 34.29
C GLU A 684 30.69 43.88 34.73
N ALA A 685 30.08 43.71 35.90
CA ALA A 685 29.27 44.79 36.50
C ALA A 685 30.14 45.95 36.95
N ARG A 686 29.84 47.19 36.53
CA ARG A 686 30.44 48.43 37.09
C ARG A 686 29.57 48.88 38.26
N LEU A 687 30.13 48.83 39.45
CA LEU A 687 29.46 49.32 40.65
C LEU A 687 29.75 50.75 40.91
N ALA A 688 28.77 51.48 41.41
CA ALA A 688 28.90 52.88 41.82
C ALA A 688 29.37 53.01 43.26
N LEU A 689 29.31 51.93 44.06
CA LEU A 689 29.70 51.84 45.45
C LEU A 689 30.44 50.53 45.68
N ASP A 690 31.36 50.51 46.64
CA ASP A 690 32.03 49.28 47.05
C ASP A 690 31.03 48.29 47.67
N PRO A 691 31.05 47.02 47.28
CA PRO A 691 30.13 46.02 47.80
C PRO A 691 30.54 45.60 49.22
N ILE A 692 29.57 45.20 50.03
CA ILE A 692 29.75 44.41 51.23
C ILE A 692 29.77 42.93 50.93
N VAL A 693 30.58 42.14 51.63
CA VAL A 693 30.56 40.68 51.48
C VAL A 693 29.66 40.04 52.55
N VAL A 694 28.76 39.20 52.19
CA VAL A 694 28.00 38.34 53.11
C VAL A 694 28.44 36.89 52.80
N THR A 695 29.11 36.27 53.77
CA THR A 695 29.74 34.96 53.56
C THR A 695 29.54 34.05 54.77
N ASN A 696 29.66 32.76 54.59
CA ASN A 696 29.77 31.75 55.65
C ASN A 696 31.22 31.30 55.88
N THR A 697 32.19 31.89 55.15
CA THR A 697 33.62 31.62 55.22
C THR A 697 34.40 32.96 55.29
N PRO A 698 34.26 33.76 56.37
CA PRO A 698 34.83 35.07 56.41
C PRO A 698 36.36 35.06 56.32
N GLU A 699 37.00 33.98 56.75
CA GLU A 699 38.45 33.79 56.70
C GLU A 699 39.01 33.85 55.27
N GLU A 700 38.23 33.39 54.30
CA GLU A 700 38.61 33.43 52.89
C GLU A 700 38.62 34.83 52.28
N TRP A 701 38.14 35.85 53.04
CA TRP A 701 37.98 37.21 52.58
C TRP A 701 38.92 38.17 53.34
N SER A 702 39.76 37.66 54.24
CA SER A 702 40.68 38.46 55.05
C SER A 702 41.66 39.35 54.26
N ASP A 703 42.09 38.85 53.07
CA ASP A 703 43.02 39.54 52.17
C ASP A 703 42.34 40.20 50.97
N SER A 704 41.03 40.41 51.04
CA SER A 704 40.25 40.99 49.95
C SER A 704 40.30 42.53 49.96
N SER A 705 40.05 43.12 48.78
CA SER A 705 39.91 44.57 48.64
C SER A 705 38.59 45.14 49.19
N VAL A 706 37.76 44.30 49.79
CA VAL A 706 36.43 44.67 50.30
C VAL A 706 36.56 45.10 51.74
N GLU A 707 36.06 46.29 52.06
CA GLU A 707 36.16 46.86 53.37
C GLU A 707 35.28 46.20 54.45
N VAL A 708 34.22 45.61 54.09
CA VAL A 708 33.21 45.04 55.01
C VAL A 708 32.89 43.60 54.68
N VAL A 709 33.23 42.69 55.60
CA VAL A 709 32.93 41.25 55.50
C VAL A 709 31.99 40.88 56.65
N ILE A 710 30.84 40.29 56.30
CA ILE A 710 29.78 39.91 57.24
C ILE A 710 29.68 38.40 57.31
N ASP A 711 29.92 37.82 58.48
CA ASP A 711 29.73 36.40 58.73
C ASP A 711 28.24 36.04 58.86
N SER A 712 27.74 35.30 57.88
CA SER A 712 26.37 34.87 57.89
C SER A 712 26.04 33.75 58.92
N ALA A 713 27.08 33.11 59.48
CA ALA A 713 26.93 32.13 60.54
C ALA A 713 26.67 32.80 61.91
N ASP A 714 27.17 33.99 62.12
CA ASP A 714 26.87 34.84 63.30
C ASP A 714 25.63 35.72 62.96
N GLN A 715 24.46 35.19 63.12
CA GLN A 715 23.21 35.90 62.79
C GLN A 715 23.02 37.20 63.60
N ALA A 716 23.44 37.24 64.85
CA ALA A 716 23.29 38.42 65.72
C ALA A 716 24.30 39.53 65.35
N GLY A 717 25.55 39.16 65.13
CA GLY A 717 26.63 40.09 64.69
C GLY A 717 26.39 40.62 63.29
N ALA A 718 26.00 39.72 62.38
CA ALA A 718 25.63 40.06 60.98
C ALA A 718 24.48 41.07 60.94
N TRP A 719 23.47 40.87 61.76
CA TRP A 719 22.37 41.79 61.83
C TRP A 719 22.71 43.18 62.33
N ALA A 720 23.62 43.27 63.34
CA ALA A 720 24.10 44.54 63.85
C ALA A 720 24.93 45.28 62.80
N GLN A 721 25.78 44.58 62.05
CA GLN A 721 26.57 45.14 60.98
C GLN A 721 25.76 45.60 59.78
N LEU A 722 24.81 44.78 59.30
CA LEU A 722 23.93 45.14 58.20
C LEU A 722 23.02 46.34 58.52
N ALA A 723 22.62 46.50 59.75
CA ALA A 723 21.81 47.66 60.20
C ALA A 723 22.56 49.02 60.05
N HIS A 724 23.89 49.03 59.99
CA HIS A 724 24.69 50.20 59.78
C HIS A 724 24.90 50.60 58.32
N HIS A 725 24.63 49.64 57.39
CA HIS A 725 24.77 49.85 55.95
C HIS A 725 23.48 50.21 55.27
N ARG A 726 23.55 51.07 54.26
CA ARG A 726 22.31 51.45 53.48
C ARG A 726 21.77 50.29 52.74
N VAL A 727 20.45 50.15 52.74
CA VAL A 727 19.70 49.09 52.07
C VAL A 727 19.98 48.99 50.58
N THR A 728 20.52 50.03 49.97
CA THR A 728 20.85 50.13 48.53
C THR A 728 22.31 49.80 48.19
N GLN A 729 23.14 49.42 49.20
CA GLN A 729 24.54 49.09 48.95
C GLN A 729 24.66 47.72 48.28
N PRO A 730 25.52 47.59 47.28
CA PRO A 730 25.79 46.31 46.63
C PRO A 730 26.32 45.27 47.62
N MET A 731 25.89 44.00 47.44
CA MET A 731 26.29 42.89 48.32
C MET A 731 26.86 41.72 47.51
N LEU A 732 28.08 41.29 47.85
CA LEU A 732 28.64 40.01 47.36
C LEU A 732 28.16 38.89 48.28
N ILE A 733 27.54 37.88 47.73
CA ILE A 733 26.92 36.78 48.48
C ILE A 733 27.69 35.49 48.15
N ASP A 734 28.41 35.00 49.17
CA ASP A 734 29.29 33.84 49.07
C ASP A 734 28.88 32.77 50.11
N GLY A 735 28.13 31.77 49.70
CA GLY A 735 27.71 30.65 50.55
C GLY A 735 26.33 30.74 51.20
N PRO A 736 25.80 31.90 51.68
CA PRO A 736 24.47 31.94 52.29
C PRO A 736 23.34 31.57 51.32
N THR A 737 22.35 30.84 51.82
CA THR A 737 21.14 30.50 51.04
C THR A 737 20.10 31.64 51.13
N ASN A 738 19.07 31.60 50.28
CA ASN A 738 17.94 32.55 50.40
C ASN A 738 17.27 32.55 51.76
N ARG A 739 17.29 31.42 52.47
CA ARG A 739 16.75 31.29 53.81
C ARG A 739 17.61 32.10 54.79
N ASP A 740 18.91 31.99 54.69
CA ASP A 740 19.84 32.71 55.51
C ASP A 740 19.75 34.23 55.27
N LEU A 741 19.74 34.62 53.99
CA LEU A 741 19.57 36.03 53.59
C LEU A 741 18.28 36.65 54.10
N ARG A 742 17.14 35.94 54.06
CA ARG A 742 15.86 36.41 54.57
C ARG A 742 15.87 36.61 56.10
N SER A 743 16.64 35.79 56.80
CA SER A 743 16.83 35.96 58.28
C SER A 743 17.71 37.11 58.64
N LEU A 744 18.71 37.45 57.79
CA LEU A 744 19.71 38.47 58.01
C LEU A 744 19.28 39.86 57.52
N ILE A 745 18.62 39.90 56.37
CA ILE A 745 18.34 41.14 55.63
C ILE A 745 16.80 41.31 55.51
N ARG A 746 16.22 42.26 56.21
CA ARG A 746 14.78 42.64 56.05
C ARG A 746 14.55 43.49 54.80
N THR A 747 15.37 43.37 53.80
CA THR A 747 15.25 44.02 52.49
C THR A 747 14.79 43.04 51.42
N GLY A 748 14.38 43.50 50.26
CA GLY A 748 13.95 42.65 49.14
C GLY A 748 15.10 41.93 48.41
N ALA A 749 16.31 41.88 48.99
CA ALA A 749 17.45 41.17 48.40
C ALA A 749 17.18 39.66 48.38
N TRP A 750 17.44 39.06 47.26
CA TRP A 750 17.36 37.62 47.04
C TRP A 750 18.37 37.14 46.03
N ILE A 751 18.70 35.86 46.03
CA ILE A 751 19.52 35.20 45.02
C ILE A 751 18.75 34.04 44.38
N PRO A 752 19.02 33.72 43.14
CA PRO A 752 18.47 32.50 42.54
C PRO A 752 18.89 31.26 43.34
N PRO A 753 18.00 30.22 43.41
CA PRO A 753 18.34 28.93 44.03
C PRO A 753 19.27 28.09 43.11
N LEU A 754 20.31 28.70 42.63
CA LEU A 754 21.31 28.18 41.69
C LEU A 754 22.69 28.37 42.26
N VAL A 755 23.56 27.37 42.10
CA VAL A 755 24.94 27.42 42.55
C VAL A 755 25.78 28.13 41.49
N PRO A 756 26.48 29.23 41.81
CA PRO A 756 27.41 29.85 40.90
C PRO A 756 28.53 28.88 40.48
N PRO A 757 29.02 28.93 39.24
CA PRO A 757 30.16 28.12 38.82
C PRO A 757 31.41 28.47 39.60
N GLY A 758 32.37 27.57 39.74
CA GLY A 758 33.61 27.77 40.47
C GLY A 758 34.30 29.08 40.10
N GLY A 759 34.63 29.88 41.09
CA GLY A 759 35.25 31.21 40.88
C GLY A 759 34.27 32.35 40.61
N SER A 760 32.96 32.11 40.67
CA SER A 760 31.92 33.13 40.55
C SER A 760 31.07 33.24 41.82
N LEU A 761 30.44 34.39 42.00
CA LEU A 761 29.60 34.73 43.15
C LEU A 761 28.31 35.42 42.67
N TRP A 762 27.30 35.45 43.55
CA TRP A 762 26.16 36.34 43.36
C TRP A 762 26.50 37.73 43.88
N LEU A 763 26.29 38.74 43.06
CA LEU A 763 26.33 40.14 43.42
C LEU A 763 24.91 40.68 43.41
N TRP A 764 24.41 41.15 44.54
CA TRP A 764 23.22 41.96 44.62
C TRP A 764 23.59 43.43 44.37
N ASP A 765 23.14 44.01 43.25
CA ASP A 765 23.49 45.37 42.85
C ASP A 765 22.63 46.47 43.49
N GLY A 766 21.74 46.10 44.40
CA GLY A 766 20.73 46.95 45.03
C GLY A 766 19.31 46.80 44.42
N SER A 767 19.20 46.12 43.26
CA SER A 767 17.95 45.91 42.57
C SER A 767 17.73 44.45 42.14
N LYS A 768 18.78 43.78 41.67
CA LYS A 768 18.74 42.41 41.12
C LYS A 768 20.05 41.65 41.42
N PRO A 769 20.01 40.32 41.48
CA PRO A 769 21.20 39.49 41.55
C PRO A 769 21.88 39.42 40.17
N VAL A 770 23.21 39.47 40.17
CA VAL A 770 24.09 39.40 39.00
C VAL A 770 25.27 38.48 39.32
N LEU A 771 25.74 37.69 38.37
CA LEU A 771 26.97 36.92 38.53
C LEU A 771 28.20 37.81 38.35
N THR A 772 29.20 37.63 39.23
CA THR A 772 30.49 38.28 39.13
C THR A 772 31.62 37.29 39.41
N LYS A 773 32.84 37.56 38.92
CA LYS A 773 34.00 36.74 39.20
C LYS A 773 34.55 37.04 40.59
N ARG A 774 34.83 36.01 41.39
CA ARG A 774 35.39 36.14 42.74
C ARG A 774 36.79 36.79 42.76
N GLU A 775 37.59 36.45 41.74
CA GLU A 775 38.98 36.98 41.60
C GLU A 775 39.08 38.50 41.54
N ARG A 776 38.00 39.14 41.05
CA ARG A 776 37.95 40.62 40.98
C ARG A 776 37.98 41.30 42.34
N TRP A 777 37.55 40.61 43.36
CA TRP A 777 37.34 41.14 44.71
C TRP A 777 38.36 40.60 45.76
N ARG A 778 39.13 39.59 45.36
CA ARG A 778 40.30 39.13 46.07
C ARG A 778 41.47 39.90 45.49
N GLY A 779 42.00 40.88 46.22
CA GLY A 779 43.02 41.85 45.86
C GLY A 779 44.28 41.36 45.17
#